data_71306ab60aa92bf183ead0f68d456b05
#
_entry.id   71306ab60aa92bf183ead0f68d456b05
#
_cell.length_a   1.000
_cell.length_b   1.000
_cell.length_c   1.000
_cell.angle_alpha   90.00
_cell.angle_beta   90.00
_cell.angle_gamma   90.00
#
_symmetry.space_group_name_H-M   'P 1'
#
loop_
_entity.id
_entity.type
_entity.pdbx_description
1 polymer ?
#
loop_
_entity_poly.entity_id
_entity_poly.type
_entity_poly.pdbx_seq_one_letter_code
_entity_poly.pdbx_strand_id
1 'polypeptide(L)'
;MESQLTIALAGNPNSGKTTAFNALTGSHQHVGNYPGITVEKKEGFIKMPSGRCVRFIDLPGTYSLTAYTQEETVARHVLAQERPDVVIDVLNAGALERNLYLTIQLLELGVPVVLALNMMDEAAKQGMTIDIERLSQRLGFPVMATVARTGEGLPELLKATEAYIETKRGEPWEPLHISYGPDLDPVLRDMEAAIDEAGLLASEYPARWVALKLLEQDEEILTRSRAEAPELAADLERQVDEVARHLRDTLNTWPEAVIADYRYGFISSLLRDGVLIRLQDMHARIQFSDRMDKLLTHPFMGPAIMLGVLYLLYTVTFTIGEIPMGWVEQGFALLREGADAVLPDGQLKSLVLSGIIDGVGGVMSFVPLIMLIFLQIAFLEDTGYMARMAYMLDRIFRIFGLHGCSVMPFIVGGGIAGGCAVPGVLAARTLRSPREKIATLLTVPFMACGAKLPVFILFSGVFFPGHEAAVMFGLTLTGWVVALLTARLLRSTIIRGPSTPFVMELPPYRLPTMLGLAIHTGERTFEYLKKAGTVILAISIILWAAMAYPRLPLDTRAHFAGEQQTIEANLEAAKASGGDVAALEEQLTALHGERAERALQHSFAGRLGMALEPLTRPAGFDWRTDIALVGGFAAKEVIVATLGTAYSLGDIDPEDPTPLAQQIRNDGRWTPATALALLVFVLLYAPCLVTVAAIRQETGSWGWPVFSMVFNTLIAFGAAVAVRHVTMLFL
;
A
#
# COMPACT_ATOMS: atom_id res chain seq x y z
N MET A 1 -24.89 -0.66 41.38
CA MET A 1 -23.85 -1.23 40.52
C MET A 1 -22.68 -0.25 40.56
N GLU A 2 -21.56 -0.64 41.15
CA GLU A 2 -20.37 0.22 41.10
C GLU A 2 -20.00 0.42 39.60
N SER A 3 -19.87 1.67 39.18
CA SER A 3 -19.47 2.00 37.84
C SER A 3 -18.10 1.36 37.57
N GLN A 4 -18.00 0.54 36.54
CA GLN A 4 -16.78 -0.14 36.17
C GLN A 4 -15.77 0.94 35.71
N LEU A 5 -14.64 1.04 36.41
CA LEU A 5 -13.59 2.00 36.07
C LEU A 5 -13.06 1.71 34.67
N THR A 6 -12.86 2.75 33.89
CA THR A 6 -12.35 2.69 32.50
C THR A 6 -11.07 3.52 32.37
N ILE A 7 -10.02 2.90 31.89
CA ILE A 7 -8.74 3.56 31.54
C ILE A 7 -8.53 3.48 30.04
N ALA A 8 -8.21 4.60 29.40
CA ALA A 8 -7.83 4.61 28.00
C ALA A 8 -6.31 4.77 27.85
N LEU A 9 -5.72 4.07 26.88
CA LEU A 9 -4.33 4.26 26.47
C LEU A 9 -4.30 5.14 25.24
N ALA A 10 -3.66 6.31 25.35
CA ALA A 10 -3.34 7.21 24.25
C ALA A 10 -1.83 7.18 23.94
N GLY A 11 -1.43 7.78 22.86
CA GLY A 11 -0.02 7.99 22.52
C GLY A 11 0.22 8.07 21.02
N ASN A 12 1.34 8.67 20.67
CA ASN A 12 1.75 8.83 19.29
C ASN A 12 2.06 7.47 18.63
N PRO A 13 1.91 7.35 17.31
CA PRO A 13 2.44 6.19 16.60
C PRO A 13 3.91 5.95 16.93
N ASN A 14 4.27 4.68 17.14
CA ASN A 14 5.62 4.23 17.52
C ASN A 14 6.12 4.68 18.91
N SER A 15 5.26 5.16 19.79
CA SER A 15 5.62 5.41 21.21
C SER A 15 5.75 4.14 22.05
N GLY A 16 5.40 2.97 21.49
CA GLY A 16 5.36 1.70 22.22
C GLY A 16 4.04 1.44 22.96
N LYS A 17 2.98 2.19 22.62
CA LYS A 17 1.63 2.08 23.21
C LYS A 17 1.09 0.64 23.13
N THR A 18 1.07 0.01 21.97
CA THR A 18 0.59 -1.38 21.80
C THR A 18 1.44 -2.38 22.58
N THR A 19 2.74 -2.15 22.70
CA THR A 19 3.63 -2.98 23.53
C THR A 19 3.26 -2.85 25.00
N ALA A 20 3.00 -1.63 25.49
CA ALA A 20 2.55 -1.38 26.85
C ALA A 20 1.16 -2.01 27.11
N PHE A 21 0.22 -1.87 26.18
CA PHE A 21 -1.10 -2.50 26.26
C PHE A 21 -0.99 -4.02 26.37
N ASN A 22 -0.21 -4.65 25.51
CA ASN A 22 0.00 -6.10 25.51
C ASN A 22 0.67 -6.59 26.80
N ALA A 23 1.65 -5.85 27.31
CA ALA A 23 2.36 -6.18 28.54
C ALA A 23 1.43 -6.06 29.78
N LEU A 24 0.51 -5.11 29.77
CA LEU A 24 -0.44 -4.88 30.86
C LEU A 24 -1.63 -5.84 30.84
N THR A 25 -2.20 -6.14 29.67
CA THR A 25 -3.41 -6.95 29.51
C THR A 25 -3.14 -8.45 29.34
N GLY A 26 -1.94 -8.82 28.91
CA GLY A 26 -1.58 -10.23 28.67
C GLY A 26 -2.48 -10.89 27.62
N SER A 27 -2.99 -12.11 27.93
CA SER A 27 -3.87 -12.89 27.03
C SER A 27 -5.35 -12.48 27.10
N HIS A 28 -5.73 -11.52 27.90
CA HIS A 28 -7.13 -11.11 28.15
C HIS A 28 -7.54 -9.92 27.25
N GLN A 29 -7.39 -10.07 25.94
CA GLN A 29 -7.70 -9.03 24.97
C GLN A 29 -8.88 -9.43 24.09
N HIS A 30 -9.74 -8.45 23.79
CA HIS A 30 -10.78 -8.54 22.77
C HIS A 30 -10.42 -7.59 21.64
N VAL A 31 -10.32 -8.13 20.42
CA VAL A 31 -10.03 -7.35 19.21
C VAL A 31 -11.30 -7.30 18.36
N GLY A 32 -11.73 -6.12 17.99
CA GLY A 32 -12.85 -5.86 17.10
C GLY A 32 -12.60 -4.61 16.26
N ASN A 33 -13.60 -4.13 15.55
CA ASN A 33 -13.54 -2.83 14.86
C ASN A 33 -14.49 -1.86 15.53
N TYR A 34 -14.16 -0.56 15.51
CA TYR A 34 -15.13 0.46 15.90
C TYR A 34 -16.34 0.45 14.97
N PRO A 35 -17.56 0.66 15.48
CA PRO A 35 -18.78 0.57 14.67
C PRO A 35 -18.73 1.49 13.44
N GLY A 36 -18.91 0.91 12.26
CA GLY A 36 -18.94 1.65 10.98
C GLY A 36 -17.59 2.09 10.42
N ILE A 37 -16.47 1.72 11.04
CA ILE A 37 -15.12 2.16 10.65
C ILE A 37 -14.17 0.96 10.61
N THR A 38 -13.12 1.02 9.75
CA THR A 38 -12.11 -0.04 9.61
C THR A 38 -10.99 0.02 10.65
N VAL A 39 -11.12 0.87 11.67
CA VAL A 39 -10.13 1.04 12.74
C VAL A 39 -10.32 -0.04 13.80
N GLU A 40 -9.24 -0.73 14.17
CA GLU A 40 -9.26 -1.78 15.18
C GLU A 40 -9.54 -1.20 16.57
N LYS A 41 -10.48 -1.82 17.29
CA LYS A 41 -10.75 -1.58 18.70
C LYS A 41 -10.14 -2.72 19.51
N LYS A 42 -9.23 -2.39 20.43
CA LYS A 42 -8.64 -3.34 21.37
C LYS A 42 -9.05 -2.98 22.78
N GLU A 43 -9.64 -3.93 23.46
CA GLU A 43 -10.06 -3.80 24.86
C GLU A 43 -9.50 -4.96 25.67
N GLY A 44 -9.20 -4.71 26.92
CA GLY A 44 -8.75 -5.72 27.86
C GLY A 44 -9.19 -5.41 29.29
N PHE A 45 -9.05 -6.39 30.16
CA PHE A 45 -9.34 -6.23 31.57
C PHE A 45 -8.07 -6.48 32.39
N ILE A 46 -7.77 -5.56 33.31
CA ILE A 46 -6.58 -5.61 34.14
C ILE A 46 -7.02 -5.61 35.62
N LYS A 47 -6.29 -6.37 36.42
CA LYS A 47 -6.39 -6.24 37.90
C LYS A 47 -5.43 -5.16 38.37
N MET A 48 -5.97 -4.13 38.98
CA MET A 48 -5.19 -3.07 39.63
C MET A 48 -4.51 -3.61 40.89
N PRO A 49 -3.51 -2.93 41.44
CA PRO A 49 -2.84 -3.31 42.67
C PRO A 49 -3.80 -3.53 43.87
N SER A 50 -4.93 -2.81 43.92
CA SER A 50 -5.98 -3.00 44.91
C SER A 50 -6.81 -4.28 44.71
N GLY A 51 -6.62 -4.99 43.58
CA GLY A 51 -7.43 -6.16 43.20
C GLY A 51 -8.70 -5.83 42.43
N ARG A 52 -9.03 -4.55 42.18
CA ARG A 52 -10.16 -4.12 41.35
C ARG A 52 -9.90 -4.48 39.89
N CYS A 53 -10.93 -4.95 39.19
CA CYS A 53 -10.86 -5.20 37.73
C CYS A 53 -11.29 -3.94 37.00
N VAL A 54 -10.42 -3.45 36.09
CA VAL A 54 -10.60 -2.21 35.32
C VAL A 54 -10.63 -2.53 33.85
N ARG A 55 -11.51 -1.86 33.07
CA ARG A 55 -11.57 -1.95 31.63
C ARG A 55 -10.49 -1.05 31.02
N PHE A 56 -9.68 -1.62 30.15
CA PHE A 56 -8.60 -0.94 29.44
C PHE A 56 -8.93 -0.84 27.96
N ILE A 57 -8.86 0.36 27.38
CA ILE A 57 -9.15 0.63 25.98
C ILE A 57 -7.88 1.13 25.29
N ASP A 58 -7.42 0.44 24.24
CA ASP A 58 -6.32 0.92 23.40
C ASP A 58 -6.85 1.87 22.33
N LEU A 59 -6.57 3.16 22.44
CA LEU A 59 -6.92 4.15 21.43
C LEU A 59 -6.00 4.01 20.21
N PRO A 60 -6.47 4.34 19.00
CA PRO A 60 -5.60 4.44 17.84
C PRO A 60 -4.42 5.38 18.10
N GLY A 61 -3.24 5.07 17.54
CA GLY A 61 -2.07 5.95 17.66
C GLY A 61 -2.27 7.22 16.85
N THR A 62 -2.25 8.38 17.50
CA THR A 62 -2.53 9.68 16.88
C THR A 62 -1.45 10.71 17.22
N TYR A 63 -1.26 11.68 16.35
CA TYR A 63 -0.37 12.83 16.62
C TYR A 63 -1.14 14.04 17.13
N SER A 64 -2.44 14.09 16.89
CA SER A 64 -3.33 15.20 17.19
C SER A 64 -4.75 14.68 17.46
N LEU A 65 -5.59 15.49 18.11
CA LEU A 65 -7.03 15.26 18.24
C LEU A 65 -7.85 16.07 17.20
N THR A 66 -7.20 16.68 16.22
CA THR A 66 -7.88 17.34 15.10
C THR A 66 -8.25 16.28 14.04
N ALA A 67 -9.49 16.27 13.56
CA ALA A 67 -10.04 15.18 12.73
C ALA A 67 -9.54 15.21 11.27
N TYR A 68 -8.24 15.00 11.08
CA TYR A 68 -7.65 14.80 9.74
C TYR A 68 -7.65 13.35 9.28
N THR A 69 -7.64 12.39 10.23
CA THR A 69 -7.62 10.94 9.94
C THR A 69 -8.75 10.24 10.67
N GLN A 70 -9.12 9.03 10.20
CA GLN A 70 -10.13 8.22 10.89
C GLN A 70 -9.69 7.81 12.30
N GLU A 71 -8.39 7.57 12.49
CA GLU A 71 -7.82 7.24 13.79
C GLU A 71 -7.97 8.38 14.78
N GLU A 72 -7.72 9.63 14.38
CA GLU A 72 -7.88 10.83 15.21
C GLU A 72 -9.35 11.08 15.58
N THR A 73 -10.25 10.90 14.62
CA THR A 73 -11.70 10.99 14.85
C THR A 73 -12.16 9.94 15.87
N VAL A 74 -11.71 8.68 15.72
CA VAL A 74 -12.05 7.59 16.66
C VAL A 74 -11.52 7.87 18.06
N ALA A 75 -10.25 8.26 18.18
CA ALA A 75 -9.65 8.57 19.48
C ALA A 75 -10.45 9.68 20.19
N ARG A 76 -10.80 10.75 19.48
CA ARG A 76 -11.60 11.86 19.98
C ARG A 76 -13.01 11.42 20.42
N HIS A 77 -13.72 10.63 19.59
CA HIS A 77 -15.06 10.14 19.93
C HIS A 77 -15.07 9.28 21.19
N VAL A 78 -14.07 8.39 21.33
CA VAL A 78 -13.96 7.56 22.54
C VAL A 78 -13.73 8.43 23.78
N LEU A 79 -12.84 9.41 23.70
CA LEU A 79 -12.57 10.33 24.79
C LEU A 79 -13.82 11.15 25.18
N ALA A 80 -14.54 11.67 24.19
CA ALA A 80 -15.71 12.53 24.42
C ALA A 80 -16.96 11.76 24.89
N GLN A 81 -17.20 10.56 24.33
CA GLN A 81 -18.43 9.79 24.58
C GLN A 81 -18.29 8.78 25.71
N GLU A 82 -17.18 8.02 25.76
CA GLU A 82 -16.96 7.01 26.81
C GLU A 82 -16.42 7.64 28.11
N ARG A 83 -15.86 8.86 28.05
CA ARG A 83 -15.33 9.64 29.20
C ARG A 83 -14.56 8.77 30.18
N PRO A 84 -13.37 8.24 29.80
CA PRO A 84 -12.60 7.37 30.68
C PRO A 84 -12.22 8.10 31.96
N ASP A 85 -12.14 7.35 33.07
CA ASP A 85 -11.76 7.90 34.37
C ASP A 85 -10.35 8.50 34.40
N VAL A 86 -9.46 7.95 33.54
CA VAL A 86 -8.12 8.49 33.28
C VAL A 86 -7.60 8.02 31.91
N VAL A 87 -6.75 8.82 31.31
CA VAL A 87 -5.98 8.48 30.11
C VAL A 87 -4.51 8.30 30.46
N ILE A 88 -3.96 7.13 30.17
CA ILE A 88 -2.51 6.93 30.22
C ILE A 88 -1.96 7.29 28.84
N ASP A 89 -1.22 8.40 28.77
CA ASP A 89 -0.58 8.82 27.53
C ASP A 89 0.85 8.28 27.48
N VAL A 90 1.12 7.41 26.49
CA VAL A 90 2.40 6.72 26.30
C VAL A 90 3.29 7.52 25.35
N LEU A 91 4.36 8.10 25.89
CA LEU A 91 5.29 8.97 25.18
C LEU A 91 6.60 8.26 24.91
N ASN A 92 7.18 8.52 23.73
CA ASN A 92 8.57 8.15 23.47
C ASN A 92 9.51 9.18 24.11
N ALA A 93 10.25 8.78 25.15
CA ALA A 93 11.19 9.63 25.85
C ALA A 93 12.28 10.23 24.92
N GLY A 94 12.66 9.51 23.87
CA GLY A 94 13.61 9.98 22.86
C GLY A 94 13.07 11.10 21.96
N ALA A 95 11.74 11.28 21.90
CA ALA A 95 11.06 12.32 21.11
C ALA A 95 10.05 13.11 21.96
N LEU A 96 10.43 13.43 23.19
CA LEU A 96 9.54 13.95 24.24
C LEU A 96 8.80 15.22 23.81
N GLU A 97 9.51 16.19 23.26
CA GLU A 97 8.95 17.50 22.84
C GLU A 97 7.79 17.33 21.85
N ARG A 98 7.95 16.43 20.88
CA ARG A 98 6.90 16.15 19.91
C ARG A 98 5.72 15.37 20.51
N ASN A 99 6.03 14.40 21.37
CA ASN A 99 4.98 13.55 21.93
C ASN A 99 4.10 14.31 22.92
N LEU A 100 4.64 15.29 23.64
CA LEU A 100 3.88 16.18 24.50
C LEU A 100 2.81 17.01 23.76
N TYR A 101 2.88 17.16 22.44
CA TYR A 101 1.87 17.87 21.68
C TYR A 101 0.48 17.25 21.79
N LEU A 102 0.39 15.90 21.73
CA LEU A 102 -0.85 15.18 22.00
C LEU A 102 -1.31 15.34 23.45
N THR A 103 -0.37 15.24 24.40
CA THR A 103 -0.65 15.46 25.82
C THR A 103 -1.31 16.82 26.07
N ILE A 104 -0.79 17.88 25.45
CA ILE A 104 -1.38 19.22 25.60
C ILE A 104 -2.82 19.25 25.07
N GLN A 105 -3.11 18.62 23.95
CA GLN A 105 -4.48 18.56 23.42
C GLN A 105 -5.44 17.74 24.28
N LEU A 106 -4.94 16.66 24.93
CA LEU A 106 -5.71 15.91 25.93
C LEU A 106 -6.05 16.80 27.14
N LEU A 107 -5.09 17.59 27.59
CA LEU A 107 -5.29 18.53 28.71
C LEU A 107 -6.22 19.70 28.34
N GLU A 108 -6.16 20.21 27.12
CA GLU A 108 -7.10 21.23 26.61
C GLU A 108 -8.53 20.69 26.54
N LEU A 109 -8.70 19.39 26.28
CA LEU A 109 -9.99 18.72 26.38
C LEU A 109 -10.45 18.51 27.83
N GLY A 110 -9.54 18.66 28.79
CA GLY A 110 -9.82 18.52 30.23
C GLY A 110 -9.68 17.10 30.74
N VAL A 111 -9.19 16.15 29.92
CA VAL A 111 -9.09 14.74 30.31
C VAL A 111 -8.06 14.56 31.43
N PRO A 112 -8.38 13.78 32.50
CA PRO A 112 -7.37 13.39 33.49
C PRO A 112 -6.29 12.51 32.85
N VAL A 113 -5.02 12.95 32.93
CA VAL A 113 -3.89 12.29 32.24
C VAL A 113 -2.87 11.80 33.25
N VAL A 114 -2.31 10.61 32.98
CA VAL A 114 -1.08 10.09 33.59
C VAL A 114 -0.09 9.82 32.46
N LEU A 115 1.16 10.30 32.58
CA LEU A 115 2.17 10.09 31.55
C LEU A 115 3.01 8.85 31.82
N ALA A 116 3.15 8.01 30.78
CA ALA A 116 4.10 6.91 30.74
C ALA A 116 5.25 7.29 29.78
N LEU A 117 6.39 7.73 30.34
CA LEU A 117 7.60 7.98 29.55
C LEU A 117 8.24 6.65 29.19
N ASN A 118 7.93 6.15 28.00
CA ASN A 118 8.41 4.87 27.51
C ASN A 118 9.73 5.00 26.77
N MET A 119 10.42 3.88 26.57
CA MET A 119 11.73 3.83 25.91
C MET A 119 12.81 4.64 26.65
N MET A 120 12.76 4.67 27.98
CA MET A 120 13.77 5.36 28.80
C MET A 120 15.17 4.79 28.60
N ASP A 121 15.28 3.50 28.32
CA ASP A 121 16.54 2.83 27.94
C ASP A 121 17.13 3.38 26.64
N GLU A 122 16.31 3.73 25.67
CA GLU A 122 16.73 4.36 24.42
C GLU A 122 17.10 5.83 24.62
N ALA A 123 16.32 6.58 25.40
CA ALA A 123 16.62 7.96 25.73
C ALA A 123 17.96 8.08 26.48
N ALA A 124 18.24 7.19 27.46
CA ALA A 124 19.52 7.12 28.14
C ALA A 124 20.69 6.81 27.19
N LYS A 125 20.52 5.85 26.28
CA LYS A 125 21.51 5.56 25.23
C LYS A 125 21.76 6.73 24.27
N GLN A 126 20.77 7.61 24.13
CA GLN A 126 20.87 8.84 23.36
C GLN A 126 21.46 10.00 24.17
N GLY A 127 21.95 9.78 25.40
CA GLY A 127 22.50 10.81 26.25
C GLY A 127 21.50 11.84 26.75
N MET A 128 20.22 11.46 26.80
CA MET A 128 19.18 12.29 27.35
C MET A 128 18.89 11.92 28.81
N THR A 129 18.85 12.90 29.68
CA THR A 129 18.42 12.76 31.07
C THR A 129 17.16 13.59 31.27
N ILE A 130 16.08 12.97 31.76
CA ILE A 130 14.80 13.60 32.00
C ILE A 130 14.55 13.59 33.49
N ASP A 131 14.37 14.78 34.10
CA ASP A 131 13.95 14.93 35.50
C ASP A 131 12.43 14.73 35.59
N ILE A 132 12.04 13.52 35.93
CA ILE A 132 10.64 13.08 35.96
C ILE A 132 9.86 13.82 37.08
N GLU A 133 10.48 14.04 38.22
CA GLU A 133 9.84 14.71 39.34
C GLU A 133 9.51 16.17 39.01
N ARG A 134 10.47 16.89 38.42
CA ARG A 134 10.24 18.27 37.94
C ARG A 134 9.21 18.32 36.83
N LEU A 135 9.24 17.39 35.90
CA LEU A 135 8.24 17.34 34.82
C LEU A 135 6.84 17.11 35.41
N SER A 136 6.70 16.17 36.34
CA SER A 136 5.43 15.91 37.05
C SER A 136 4.93 17.12 37.83
N GLN A 137 5.82 17.82 38.55
CA GLN A 137 5.48 19.05 39.27
C GLN A 137 5.00 20.16 38.35
N ARG A 138 5.64 20.34 37.18
CA ARG A 138 5.24 21.37 36.20
C ARG A 138 3.95 21.07 35.48
N LEU A 139 3.67 19.79 35.25
CA LEU A 139 2.45 19.34 34.61
C LEU A 139 1.28 19.23 35.59
N GLY A 140 1.54 19.05 36.87
CA GLY A 140 0.52 18.90 37.91
C GLY A 140 -0.12 17.51 38.00
N PHE A 141 0.44 16.50 37.34
CA PHE A 141 -0.07 15.12 37.37
C PHE A 141 1.08 14.08 37.25
N PRO A 142 0.82 12.78 37.54
CA PRO A 142 1.86 11.78 37.64
C PRO A 142 2.56 11.53 36.28
N VAL A 143 3.89 11.44 36.33
CA VAL A 143 4.75 11.05 35.21
C VAL A 143 5.61 9.86 35.68
N MET A 144 5.58 8.75 34.92
CA MET A 144 6.27 7.52 35.27
C MET A 144 7.21 7.07 34.17
N ALA A 145 8.43 6.67 34.55
CA ALA A 145 9.39 6.06 33.62
C ALA A 145 8.99 4.61 33.32
N THR A 146 9.03 4.22 32.06
CA THR A 146 8.70 2.85 31.65
C THR A 146 9.61 2.34 30.53
N VAL A 147 9.77 1.02 30.48
CA VAL A 147 10.35 0.29 29.35
C VAL A 147 9.36 -0.84 29.03
N ALA A 148 8.36 -0.54 28.23
CA ALA A 148 7.24 -1.44 27.97
C ALA A 148 7.67 -2.82 27.42
N ARG A 149 8.79 -2.88 26.69
CA ARG A 149 9.34 -4.12 26.14
C ARG A 149 9.81 -5.10 27.23
N THR A 150 10.34 -4.60 28.33
CA THR A 150 10.80 -5.42 29.46
C THR A 150 9.79 -5.51 30.59
N GLY A 151 8.78 -4.66 30.57
CA GLY A 151 7.79 -4.52 31.63
C GLY A 151 8.23 -3.63 32.80
N GLU A 152 9.42 -3.05 32.74
CA GLU A 152 9.98 -2.18 33.79
C GLU A 152 9.14 -0.90 33.91
N GLY A 153 8.80 -0.52 35.16
CA GLY A 153 8.02 0.68 35.48
C GLY A 153 6.49 0.53 35.27
N LEU A 154 6.00 -0.57 34.67
CA LEU A 154 4.56 -0.78 34.44
C LEU A 154 3.78 -1.03 35.75
N PRO A 155 4.28 -1.79 36.74
CA PRO A 155 3.59 -1.93 38.03
C PRO A 155 3.45 -0.60 38.80
N GLU A 156 4.50 0.22 38.78
CA GLU A 156 4.56 1.56 39.39
C GLU A 156 3.59 2.51 38.67
N LEU A 157 3.52 2.44 37.33
CA LEU A 157 2.55 3.19 36.53
C LEU A 157 1.12 2.86 36.94
N LEU A 158 0.75 1.57 37.08
CA LEU A 158 -0.59 1.17 37.52
C LEU A 158 -0.91 1.67 38.93
N LYS A 159 0.07 1.60 39.83
CA LYS A 159 -0.11 2.10 41.22
C LYS A 159 -0.34 3.62 41.24
N ALA A 160 0.47 4.38 40.47
CA ALA A 160 0.32 5.83 40.36
C ALA A 160 -1.01 6.20 39.69
N THR A 161 -1.42 5.46 38.67
CA THR A 161 -2.71 5.64 37.99
C THR A 161 -3.88 5.41 38.92
N GLU A 162 -3.86 4.34 39.73
CA GLU A 162 -4.91 4.04 40.69
C GLU A 162 -5.03 5.14 41.75
N ALA A 163 -3.92 5.58 42.34
CA ALA A 163 -3.90 6.68 43.30
C ALA A 163 -4.44 7.99 42.69
N TYR A 164 -4.11 8.29 41.45
CA TYR A 164 -4.57 9.47 40.74
C TYR A 164 -6.06 9.44 40.45
N ILE A 165 -6.62 8.27 40.05
CA ILE A 165 -8.07 8.09 39.87
C ILE A 165 -8.81 8.35 41.21
N GLU A 166 -8.30 7.83 42.32
CA GLU A 166 -8.94 8.05 43.63
C GLU A 166 -8.95 9.53 44.05
N THR A 167 -7.89 10.28 43.69
CA THR A 167 -7.79 11.72 43.95
C THR A 167 -8.76 12.53 43.08
N LYS A 168 -8.93 12.15 41.81
CA LYS A 168 -9.75 12.89 40.83
C LYS A 168 -11.19 12.38 40.73
N ARG A 169 -11.56 11.37 41.49
CA ARG A 169 -12.88 10.73 41.41
C ARG A 169 -13.99 11.70 41.79
N GLY A 170 -14.87 11.99 40.85
CA GLY A 170 -16.02 12.89 41.03
C GLY A 170 -15.72 14.36 40.80
N GLU A 171 -14.49 14.74 40.48
CA GLU A 171 -14.17 16.09 40.01
C GLU A 171 -14.55 16.23 38.53
N PRO A 172 -15.08 17.40 38.11
CA PRO A 172 -15.28 17.70 36.69
C PRO A 172 -13.91 17.77 35.99
N TRP A 173 -13.92 17.50 34.69
CA TRP A 173 -12.72 17.70 33.87
C TRP A 173 -12.38 19.18 33.80
N GLU A 174 -11.12 19.52 34.10
CA GLU A 174 -10.62 20.90 34.10
C GLU A 174 -9.71 21.09 32.87
N PRO A 175 -10.15 21.83 31.83
CA PRO A 175 -9.32 22.10 30.66
C PRO A 175 -8.10 22.96 30.99
N LEU A 176 -6.96 22.62 30.38
CA LEU A 176 -5.75 23.44 30.43
C LEU A 176 -5.95 24.70 29.61
N HIS A 177 -5.71 25.86 30.24
CA HIS A 177 -5.76 27.16 29.54
C HIS A 177 -4.36 27.62 29.14
N ILE A 178 -4.07 27.61 27.85
CA ILE A 178 -2.86 28.19 27.26
C ILE A 178 -3.22 29.54 26.61
N SER A 179 -2.35 30.55 26.75
CA SER A 179 -2.45 31.77 25.98
C SER A 179 -1.95 31.56 24.56
N TYR A 180 -2.71 32.00 23.58
CA TYR A 180 -2.39 31.95 22.16
C TYR A 180 -2.01 33.33 21.59
N GLY A 181 -1.66 34.27 22.50
CA GLY A 181 -1.15 35.60 22.16
C GLY A 181 -2.25 36.67 21.97
N PRO A 182 -1.80 37.89 21.78
CA PRO A 182 -2.70 39.04 21.76
C PRO A 182 -3.69 39.05 20.60
N ASP A 183 -3.38 38.36 19.51
CA ASP A 183 -4.24 38.35 18.33
C ASP A 183 -5.36 37.30 18.43
N LEU A 184 -5.13 36.18 19.11
CA LEU A 184 -6.10 35.08 19.22
C LEU A 184 -6.86 35.07 20.55
N ASP A 185 -6.25 35.43 21.68
CA ASP A 185 -6.87 35.28 22.99
C ASP A 185 -8.17 36.12 23.16
N PRO A 186 -8.30 37.35 22.60
CA PRO A 186 -9.55 38.08 22.66
C PRO A 186 -10.69 37.40 21.92
N VAL A 187 -10.43 36.99 20.68
CA VAL A 187 -11.44 36.32 19.84
C VAL A 187 -11.82 34.97 20.44
N LEU A 188 -10.83 34.23 20.94
CA LEU A 188 -11.08 32.95 21.60
C LEU A 188 -12.00 33.08 22.82
N ARG A 189 -11.84 34.15 23.62
CA ARG A 189 -12.74 34.42 24.76
C ARG A 189 -14.15 34.79 24.33
N ASP A 190 -14.30 35.59 23.27
CA ASP A 190 -15.60 35.99 22.75
C ASP A 190 -16.34 34.78 22.15
N MET A 191 -15.63 33.94 21.39
CA MET A 191 -16.17 32.66 20.87
C MET A 191 -16.55 31.70 22.00
N GLU A 192 -15.67 31.53 23.00
CA GLU A 192 -15.90 30.68 24.17
C GLU A 192 -17.18 31.10 24.91
N ALA A 193 -17.36 32.39 25.17
CA ALA A 193 -18.54 32.92 25.84
C ALA A 193 -19.83 32.67 25.02
N ALA A 194 -19.80 32.89 23.71
CA ALA A 194 -20.95 32.65 22.84
C ALA A 194 -21.33 31.16 22.74
N ILE A 195 -20.32 30.27 22.71
CA ILE A 195 -20.52 28.82 22.67
C ILE A 195 -21.10 28.33 24.01
N ASP A 196 -20.60 28.85 25.14
CA ASP A 196 -21.06 28.45 26.48
C ASP A 196 -22.50 28.94 26.73
N GLU A 197 -22.83 30.18 26.35
CA GLU A 197 -24.19 30.73 26.44
C GLU A 197 -25.19 29.91 25.63
N ALA A 198 -24.82 29.48 24.42
CA ALA A 198 -25.68 28.69 23.56
C ALA A 198 -25.71 27.19 23.93
N GLY A 199 -24.79 26.72 24.76
CA GLY A 199 -24.64 25.31 25.10
C GLY A 199 -24.22 24.44 23.91
N LEU A 200 -23.57 25.00 22.90
CA LEU A 200 -23.19 24.32 21.67
C LEU A 200 -22.19 23.18 21.96
N LEU A 201 -22.57 21.95 21.64
CA LEU A 201 -21.80 20.71 21.87
C LEU A 201 -21.37 20.52 23.37
N ALA A 202 -22.02 21.20 24.33
CA ALA A 202 -21.64 21.23 25.74
C ALA A 202 -21.70 19.86 26.42
N SER A 203 -22.49 18.89 25.88
CA SER A 203 -22.56 17.54 26.40
C SER A 203 -21.27 16.72 26.20
N GLU A 204 -20.46 17.08 25.20
CA GLU A 204 -19.28 16.31 24.80
C GLU A 204 -17.97 17.09 24.98
N TYR A 205 -17.97 18.40 24.72
CA TYR A 205 -16.75 19.21 24.65
C TYR A 205 -16.83 20.49 25.48
N PRO A 206 -15.70 20.97 26.07
CA PRO A 206 -15.61 22.28 26.67
C PRO A 206 -15.75 23.39 25.61
N ALA A 207 -16.42 24.50 25.95
CA ALA A 207 -16.66 25.62 25.01
C ALA A 207 -15.36 26.16 24.37
N ARG A 208 -14.30 26.34 25.19
CA ARG A 208 -12.98 26.78 24.71
C ARG A 208 -12.36 25.82 23.71
N TRP A 209 -12.51 24.52 23.93
CA TRP A 209 -12.00 23.50 23.03
C TRP A 209 -12.73 23.55 21.67
N VAL A 210 -14.06 23.73 21.70
CA VAL A 210 -14.87 23.92 20.47
C VAL A 210 -14.39 25.15 19.72
N ALA A 211 -14.19 26.29 20.40
CA ALA A 211 -13.68 27.52 19.78
C ALA A 211 -12.30 27.31 19.14
N LEU A 212 -11.37 26.60 19.81
CA LEU A 212 -10.07 26.24 19.25
C LEU A 212 -10.20 25.40 17.99
N LYS A 213 -11.10 24.40 17.98
CA LYS A 213 -11.32 23.54 16.81
C LYS A 213 -11.96 24.28 15.64
N LEU A 214 -12.81 25.26 15.89
CA LEU A 214 -13.31 26.15 14.84
C LEU A 214 -12.20 27.02 14.25
N LEU A 215 -11.29 27.56 15.05
CA LEU A 215 -10.10 28.31 14.59
C LEU A 215 -9.12 27.39 13.82
N GLU A 216 -9.01 26.12 14.19
CA GLU A 216 -8.25 25.10 13.46
C GLU A 216 -8.99 24.56 12.22
N GLN A 217 -10.18 25.07 11.88
CA GLN A 217 -11.01 24.64 10.75
C GLN A 217 -11.32 23.15 10.73
N ASP A 218 -11.60 22.56 11.90
CA ASP A 218 -11.96 21.15 12.04
C ASP A 218 -13.31 20.87 11.35
N GLU A 219 -13.29 20.10 10.24
CA GLU A 219 -14.48 19.85 9.39
C GLU A 219 -15.63 19.19 10.15
N GLU A 220 -15.35 18.35 11.14
CA GLU A 220 -16.38 17.65 11.89
C GLU A 220 -17.07 18.60 12.87
N ILE A 221 -16.31 19.38 13.64
CA ILE A 221 -16.88 20.37 14.56
C ILE A 221 -17.67 21.44 13.79
N LEU A 222 -17.16 21.92 12.65
CA LEU A 222 -17.88 22.85 11.78
C LEU A 222 -19.22 22.26 11.30
N THR A 223 -19.22 21.01 10.84
CA THR A 223 -20.43 20.34 10.34
C THR A 223 -21.45 20.15 11.46
N ARG A 224 -21.02 19.73 12.65
CA ARG A 224 -21.88 19.53 13.81
C ARG A 224 -22.43 20.87 14.34
N SER A 225 -21.61 21.91 14.42
CA SER A 225 -22.03 23.25 14.83
C SER A 225 -23.10 23.82 13.90
N ARG A 226 -22.93 23.66 12.59
CA ARG A 226 -23.95 24.06 11.60
C ARG A 226 -25.26 23.28 11.74
N ALA A 227 -25.19 22.01 12.13
CA ALA A 227 -26.38 21.17 12.32
C ALA A 227 -27.14 21.52 13.61
N GLU A 228 -26.43 21.85 14.71
CA GLU A 228 -27.01 22.08 16.04
C GLU A 228 -27.46 23.55 16.19
N ALA A 229 -26.65 24.53 15.76
CA ALA A 229 -26.91 25.96 15.90
C ALA A 229 -26.47 26.74 14.63
N PRO A 230 -27.27 26.74 13.55
CA PRO A 230 -26.86 27.30 12.25
C PRO A 230 -26.50 28.80 12.27
N GLU A 231 -27.28 29.60 13.02
CA GLU A 231 -27.06 31.07 13.12
C GLU A 231 -25.78 31.39 13.88
N LEU A 232 -25.56 30.73 15.02
CA LEU A 232 -24.34 30.89 15.81
C LEU A 232 -23.11 30.37 15.02
N ALA A 233 -23.23 29.24 14.34
CA ALA A 233 -22.14 28.69 13.52
C ALA A 233 -21.71 29.67 12.42
N ALA A 234 -22.67 30.32 11.75
CA ALA A 234 -22.38 31.34 10.72
C ALA A 234 -21.68 32.57 11.31
N ASP A 235 -22.02 33.00 12.55
CA ASP A 235 -21.35 34.10 13.22
C ASP A 235 -19.92 33.73 13.62
N LEU A 236 -19.73 32.54 14.22
CA LEU A 236 -18.41 32.02 14.61
C LEU A 236 -17.50 31.86 13.38
N GLU A 237 -18.00 31.32 12.26
CA GLU A 237 -17.25 31.20 11.01
C GLU A 237 -16.81 32.56 10.48
N ARG A 238 -17.65 33.59 10.56
CA ARG A 238 -17.27 34.94 10.18
C ARG A 238 -16.13 35.49 11.04
N GLN A 239 -16.17 35.27 12.36
CA GLN A 239 -15.09 35.65 13.28
C GLN A 239 -13.78 34.91 12.93
N VAL A 240 -13.84 33.59 12.63
CA VAL A 240 -12.69 32.79 12.17
C VAL A 240 -12.11 33.38 10.88
N ASP A 241 -12.94 33.74 9.89
CA ASP A 241 -12.50 34.31 8.64
C ASP A 241 -11.87 35.70 8.81
N GLU A 242 -12.36 36.49 9.73
CA GLU A 242 -11.78 37.82 10.07
C GLU A 242 -10.39 37.68 10.68
N VAL A 243 -10.22 36.77 11.64
CA VAL A 243 -8.94 36.47 12.26
C VAL A 243 -7.97 35.86 11.26
N ALA A 244 -8.42 34.94 10.40
CA ALA A 244 -7.59 34.35 9.37
C ALA A 244 -7.07 35.38 8.36
N ARG A 245 -7.89 36.37 8.00
CA ARG A 245 -7.45 37.52 7.15
C ARG A 245 -6.44 38.38 7.89
N HIS A 246 -6.71 38.75 9.13
CA HIS A 246 -5.80 39.57 9.94
C HIS A 246 -4.43 38.90 10.09
N LEU A 247 -4.37 37.61 10.46
CA LEU A 247 -3.11 36.88 10.62
C LEU A 247 -2.36 36.69 9.31
N ARG A 248 -3.08 36.54 8.19
CA ARG A 248 -2.47 36.49 6.87
C ARG A 248 -1.82 37.81 6.48
N ASP A 249 -2.49 38.92 6.74
CA ASP A 249 -2.02 40.25 6.37
C ASP A 249 -0.87 40.75 7.27
N THR A 250 -0.88 40.36 8.56
CA THR A 250 0.13 40.81 9.56
C THR A 250 1.30 39.84 9.70
N LEU A 251 1.04 38.55 9.76
CA LEU A 251 2.05 37.53 10.05
C LEU A 251 2.32 36.56 8.88
N ASN A 252 1.59 36.71 7.77
CA ASN A 252 1.64 35.85 6.61
C ASN A 252 1.45 34.36 6.98
N THR A 253 0.53 34.09 7.94
CA THR A 253 0.28 32.75 8.49
C THR A 253 -1.22 32.53 8.73
N TRP A 254 -1.58 31.30 9.12
CA TRP A 254 -2.96 30.89 9.41
C TRP A 254 -3.16 30.66 10.91
N PRO A 255 -4.39 30.75 11.44
CA PRO A 255 -4.69 30.51 12.86
C PRO A 255 -4.16 29.18 13.40
N GLU A 256 -4.30 28.09 12.62
CA GLU A 256 -3.80 26.77 12.96
C GLU A 256 -2.30 26.75 13.24
N ALA A 257 -1.50 27.46 12.43
CA ALA A 257 -0.05 27.50 12.59
C ALA A 257 0.33 28.32 13.84
N VAL A 258 -0.38 29.42 14.11
CA VAL A 258 -0.16 30.23 15.32
C VAL A 258 -0.49 29.40 16.58
N ILE A 259 -1.62 28.69 16.58
CA ILE A 259 -2.01 27.81 17.70
C ILE A 259 -0.95 26.73 17.93
N ALA A 260 -0.45 26.10 16.85
CA ALA A 260 0.61 25.11 16.95
C ALA A 260 1.91 25.69 17.53
N ASP A 261 2.34 26.88 17.08
CA ASP A 261 3.55 27.55 17.58
C ASP A 261 3.46 27.88 19.08
N TYR A 262 2.30 28.35 19.55
CA TYR A 262 2.10 28.59 20.98
C TYR A 262 2.09 27.31 21.81
N ARG A 263 1.49 26.21 21.32
CA ARG A 263 1.57 24.90 21.98
C ARG A 263 3.02 24.42 22.10
N TYR A 264 3.81 24.52 21.02
CA TYR A 264 5.25 24.18 21.06
C TYR A 264 6.05 25.13 21.96
N GLY A 265 5.69 26.41 21.98
CA GLY A 265 6.26 27.39 22.93
C GLY A 265 6.02 26.98 24.39
N PHE A 266 4.79 26.57 24.71
CA PHE A 266 4.44 26.07 26.04
C PHE A 266 5.19 24.78 26.38
N ILE A 267 5.24 23.80 25.47
CA ILE A 267 6.01 22.55 25.64
C ILE A 267 7.50 22.87 25.89
N SER A 268 8.08 23.75 25.08
CA SER A 268 9.47 24.17 25.25
C SER A 268 9.72 24.82 26.61
N SER A 269 8.74 25.56 27.14
CA SER A 269 8.82 26.14 28.47
C SER A 269 8.80 25.08 29.59
N LEU A 270 8.02 24.01 29.42
CA LEU A 270 7.94 22.89 30.35
C LEU A 270 9.29 22.12 30.44
N LEU A 271 9.97 21.99 29.31
CA LEU A 271 11.21 21.21 29.18
C LEU A 271 12.49 22.00 29.56
N ARG A 272 12.39 23.31 29.78
CA ARG A 272 13.51 24.16 30.21
C ARG A 272 13.92 23.89 31.67
N ASP A 273 14.98 24.59 32.10
CA ASP A 273 15.47 24.66 33.49
C ASP A 273 15.80 23.28 34.09
N GLY A 274 16.42 22.43 33.29
CA GLY A 274 16.94 21.14 33.75
C GLY A 274 15.95 19.98 33.74
N VAL A 275 14.73 20.15 33.24
CA VAL A 275 13.80 19.03 33.03
C VAL A 275 14.31 18.07 31.96
N LEU A 276 14.80 18.60 30.84
CA LEU A 276 15.46 17.82 29.79
C LEU A 276 16.91 18.26 29.61
N ILE A 277 17.86 17.39 29.93
CA ILE A 277 19.28 17.62 29.74
C ILE A 277 19.76 16.71 28.61
N ARG A 278 20.36 17.30 27.58
CA ARG A 278 21.03 16.58 26.49
C ARG A 278 22.54 16.71 26.63
N LEU A 279 23.24 15.58 26.79
CA LEU A 279 24.68 15.57 26.80
C LEU A 279 25.25 15.93 25.43
N GLN A 280 26.34 16.75 25.42
CA GLN A 280 26.90 17.36 24.17
C GLN A 280 27.41 16.38 23.12
N ASP A 281 27.69 15.12 23.49
CA ASP A 281 28.14 14.08 22.51
C ASP A 281 27.14 13.70 21.44
N MET A 282 25.87 14.11 21.57
CA MET A 282 24.84 13.90 20.54
C MET A 282 25.02 14.79 19.31
N HIS A 283 25.71 15.91 19.41
CA HIS A 283 26.00 16.75 18.25
C HIS A 283 26.69 15.99 17.10
N ALA A 284 27.52 15.01 17.41
CA ALA A 284 28.21 14.22 16.39
C ALA A 284 27.28 13.29 15.61
N ARG A 285 26.30 12.64 16.27
CA ARG A 285 25.32 11.74 15.61
C ARG A 285 24.24 12.51 14.87
N ILE A 286 23.73 13.60 15.43
CA ILE A 286 22.81 14.52 14.78
C ILE A 286 23.50 15.16 13.57
N GLN A 287 24.76 15.63 13.72
CA GLN A 287 25.56 16.16 12.61
C GLN A 287 25.83 15.13 11.51
N PHE A 288 25.97 13.85 11.83
CA PHE A 288 26.12 12.79 10.81
C PHE A 288 24.80 12.60 10.05
N SER A 289 23.67 12.49 10.75
CA SER A 289 22.35 12.39 10.12
C SER A 289 22.05 13.62 9.26
N ASP A 290 22.30 14.83 9.77
CA ASP A 290 22.11 16.08 9.05
C ASP A 290 23.04 16.21 7.82
N ARG A 291 24.28 15.73 7.91
CA ARG A 291 25.21 15.69 6.76
C ARG A 291 24.74 14.70 5.70
N MET A 292 24.29 13.53 6.11
CA MET A 292 23.71 12.54 5.20
C MET A 292 22.43 13.10 4.55
N ASP A 293 21.58 13.76 5.33
CA ASP A 293 20.35 14.36 4.81
C ASP A 293 20.64 15.50 3.82
N LYS A 294 21.65 16.35 4.08
CA LYS A 294 22.10 17.37 3.10
C LYS A 294 22.51 16.77 1.76
N LEU A 295 23.12 15.58 1.77
CA LEU A 295 23.51 14.87 0.55
C LEU A 295 22.31 14.17 -0.09
N LEU A 296 21.55 13.41 0.69
CA LEU A 296 20.47 12.54 0.20
C LEU A 296 19.20 13.32 -0.19
N THR A 297 18.98 14.51 0.38
CA THR A 297 17.85 15.38 0.01
C THR A 297 18.26 16.54 -0.91
N HIS A 298 19.51 16.55 -1.39
CA HIS A 298 19.99 17.58 -2.31
C HIS A 298 19.21 17.54 -3.63
N PRO A 299 18.82 18.69 -4.22
CA PRO A 299 17.95 18.75 -5.42
C PRO A 299 18.44 17.94 -6.64
N PHE A 300 19.76 17.81 -6.83
CA PHE A 300 20.38 17.05 -7.92
C PHE A 300 20.99 15.72 -7.47
N MET A 301 21.74 15.73 -6.35
CA MET A 301 22.39 14.52 -5.85
C MET A 301 21.40 13.51 -5.29
N GLY A 302 20.35 13.96 -4.63
CA GLY A 302 19.31 13.10 -4.06
C GLY A 302 18.65 12.20 -5.10
N PRO A 303 18.07 12.73 -6.19
CA PRO A 303 17.53 11.92 -7.26
C PRO A 303 18.54 10.97 -7.92
N ALA A 304 19.81 11.39 -8.10
CA ALA A 304 20.86 10.55 -8.64
C ALA A 304 21.18 9.37 -7.74
N ILE A 305 21.32 9.61 -6.41
CA ILE A 305 21.53 8.55 -5.42
C ILE A 305 20.31 7.63 -5.36
N MET A 306 19.10 8.19 -5.40
CA MET A 306 17.86 7.41 -5.44
C MET A 306 17.86 6.46 -6.63
N LEU A 307 18.18 6.93 -7.83
CA LEU A 307 18.27 6.08 -9.02
C LEU A 307 19.35 5.00 -8.84
N GLY A 308 20.50 5.34 -8.25
CA GLY A 308 21.54 4.35 -7.91
C GLY A 308 21.09 3.27 -6.94
N VAL A 309 20.38 3.66 -5.86
CA VAL A 309 19.79 2.72 -4.91
C VAL A 309 18.75 1.83 -5.59
N LEU A 310 17.88 2.41 -6.39
CA LEU A 310 16.86 1.66 -7.12
C LEU A 310 17.48 0.70 -8.15
N TYR A 311 18.55 1.10 -8.83
CA TYR A 311 19.31 0.23 -9.73
C TYR A 311 19.97 -0.93 -8.97
N LEU A 312 20.56 -0.65 -7.79
CA LEU A 312 21.12 -1.68 -6.93
C LEU A 312 20.05 -2.69 -6.48
N LEU A 313 18.90 -2.21 -6.03
CA LEU A 313 17.78 -3.07 -5.63
C LEU A 313 17.31 -3.97 -6.79
N TYR A 314 17.19 -3.39 -7.99
CA TYR A 314 16.86 -4.12 -9.19
C TYR A 314 17.88 -5.23 -9.48
N THR A 315 19.18 -4.88 -9.51
CA THR A 315 20.26 -5.83 -9.79
C THR A 315 20.28 -6.97 -8.77
N VAL A 316 20.17 -6.65 -7.47
CA VAL A 316 20.13 -7.65 -6.39
C VAL A 316 18.92 -8.57 -6.56
N THR A 317 17.75 -8.01 -6.85
CA THR A 317 16.52 -8.79 -7.02
C THR A 317 16.63 -9.81 -8.16
N PHE A 318 17.07 -9.38 -9.32
CA PHE A 318 17.13 -10.25 -10.49
C PHE A 318 18.33 -11.20 -10.46
N THR A 319 19.53 -10.73 -10.08
CA THR A 319 20.71 -11.60 -10.05
C THR A 319 20.64 -12.68 -8.96
N ILE A 320 20.16 -12.30 -7.76
CA ILE A 320 20.06 -13.27 -6.64
C ILE A 320 18.75 -14.05 -6.73
N GLY A 321 17.66 -13.43 -7.21
CA GLY A 321 16.34 -14.04 -7.27
C GLY A 321 16.19 -15.15 -8.32
N GLU A 322 16.96 -15.10 -9.42
CA GLU A 322 16.96 -16.14 -10.46
C GLU A 322 17.34 -17.53 -9.90
N ILE A 323 18.29 -17.60 -8.96
CA ILE A 323 18.76 -18.86 -8.40
C ILE A 323 17.62 -19.63 -7.68
N PRO A 324 16.97 -19.06 -6.65
CA PRO A 324 15.88 -19.76 -5.98
C PRO A 324 14.60 -19.88 -6.85
N MET A 325 14.41 -18.99 -7.82
CA MET A 325 13.33 -19.09 -8.81
C MET A 325 13.50 -20.37 -9.62
N GLY A 326 14.67 -20.62 -10.18
CA GLY A 326 14.99 -21.84 -10.93
C GLY A 326 14.84 -23.12 -10.08
N TRP A 327 15.10 -23.08 -8.77
CA TRP A 327 14.84 -24.24 -7.91
C TRP A 327 13.35 -24.55 -7.77
N VAL A 328 12.50 -23.51 -7.67
CA VAL A 328 11.05 -23.68 -7.60
C VAL A 328 10.52 -24.22 -8.92
N GLU A 329 10.98 -23.71 -10.06
CA GLU A 329 10.64 -24.17 -11.41
C GLU A 329 10.99 -25.65 -11.60
N GLN A 330 12.22 -26.04 -11.27
CA GLN A 330 12.64 -27.44 -11.29
C GLN A 330 11.75 -28.31 -10.39
N GLY A 331 11.37 -27.83 -9.22
CA GLY A 331 10.45 -28.52 -8.33
C GLY A 331 9.08 -28.78 -8.96
N PHE A 332 8.51 -27.77 -9.63
CA PHE A 332 7.25 -27.91 -10.35
C PHE A 332 7.37 -28.76 -11.61
N ALA A 333 8.50 -28.70 -12.34
CA ALA A 333 8.79 -29.59 -13.46
C ALA A 333 8.84 -31.06 -13.03
N LEU A 334 9.53 -31.39 -11.94
CA LEU A 334 9.55 -32.73 -11.37
C LEU A 334 8.16 -33.19 -10.91
N LEU A 335 7.38 -32.27 -10.33
CA LEU A 335 6.01 -32.58 -9.92
C LEU A 335 5.12 -32.87 -11.13
N ARG A 336 5.31 -32.15 -12.23
CA ARG A 336 4.63 -32.36 -13.51
C ARG A 336 4.98 -33.71 -14.12
N GLU A 337 6.27 -34.02 -14.22
CA GLU A 337 6.75 -35.34 -14.74
C GLU A 337 6.21 -36.50 -13.89
N GLY A 338 6.24 -36.37 -12.56
CA GLY A 338 5.68 -37.38 -11.66
C GLY A 338 4.18 -37.53 -11.82
N ALA A 339 3.43 -36.45 -11.97
CA ALA A 339 1.99 -36.50 -12.20
C ALA A 339 1.66 -37.07 -13.60
N ASP A 340 2.47 -36.75 -14.62
CA ASP A 340 2.33 -37.26 -15.97
C ASP A 340 2.51 -38.78 -16.06
N ALA A 341 3.48 -39.32 -15.30
CA ALA A 341 3.77 -40.73 -15.23
C ALA A 341 2.69 -41.54 -14.48
N VAL A 342 2.02 -40.96 -13.49
CA VAL A 342 1.07 -41.67 -12.61
C VAL A 342 -0.37 -41.55 -13.10
N LEU A 343 -0.74 -40.44 -13.74
CA LEU A 343 -2.12 -40.20 -14.14
C LEU A 343 -2.42 -40.82 -15.52
N PRO A 344 -3.54 -41.58 -15.65
CA PRO A 344 -3.98 -42.10 -16.94
C PRO A 344 -4.37 -40.99 -17.88
N ASP A 345 -4.10 -41.14 -19.18
CA ASP A 345 -4.44 -40.18 -20.20
C ASP A 345 -5.94 -39.83 -20.20
N GLY A 346 -6.24 -38.55 -20.07
CA GLY A 346 -7.61 -38.08 -19.99
C GLY A 346 -7.78 -36.67 -19.46
N GLN A 347 -9.03 -36.32 -19.17
CA GLN A 347 -9.39 -34.97 -18.70
C GLN A 347 -8.80 -34.65 -17.34
N LEU A 348 -8.74 -35.64 -16.46
CA LEU A 348 -8.18 -35.46 -15.10
C LEU A 348 -6.68 -35.11 -15.19
N LYS A 349 -5.94 -35.81 -16.07
CA LYS A 349 -4.52 -35.54 -16.31
C LYS A 349 -4.34 -34.12 -16.84
N SER A 350 -5.08 -33.71 -17.86
CA SER A 350 -5.01 -32.37 -18.41
C SER A 350 -5.37 -31.28 -17.36
N LEU A 351 -6.40 -31.50 -16.54
CA LEU A 351 -6.74 -30.57 -15.46
C LEU A 351 -5.60 -30.46 -14.43
N VAL A 352 -5.02 -31.58 -14.04
CA VAL A 352 -3.96 -31.59 -13.02
C VAL A 352 -2.69 -30.97 -13.57
N LEU A 353 -2.26 -31.34 -14.77
CA LEU A 353 -1.03 -30.81 -15.38
C LEU A 353 -1.23 -29.33 -15.74
N SER A 354 -2.07 -29.03 -16.72
CA SER A 354 -2.16 -27.67 -17.27
C SER A 354 -3.04 -26.73 -16.44
N GLY A 355 -4.07 -27.22 -15.74
CA GLY A 355 -4.93 -26.39 -14.92
C GLY A 355 -4.36 -26.08 -13.53
N ILE A 356 -3.67 -27.05 -12.91
CA ILE A 356 -3.21 -26.90 -11.52
C ILE A 356 -1.69 -26.70 -11.47
N ILE A 357 -0.91 -27.66 -11.98
CA ILE A 357 0.55 -27.65 -11.83
C ILE A 357 1.16 -26.47 -12.60
N ASP A 358 0.87 -26.35 -13.89
CA ASP A 358 1.42 -25.28 -14.72
C ASP A 358 0.86 -23.91 -14.31
N GLY A 359 -0.46 -23.83 -14.03
CA GLY A 359 -1.10 -22.59 -13.61
C GLY A 359 -0.64 -22.07 -12.24
N VAL A 360 -0.39 -22.94 -11.27
CA VAL A 360 0.14 -22.55 -9.96
C VAL A 360 1.66 -22.41 -9.99
N GLY A 361 2.35 -23.32 -10.68
CA GLY A 361 3.81 -23.36 -10.81
C GLY A 361 4.36 -22.04 -11.36
N GLY A 362 3.80 -21.56 -12.48
CA GLY A 362 4.23 -20.31 -13.11
C GLY A 362 4.15 -19.08 -12.20
N VAL A 363 3.25 -19.08 -11.23
CA VAL A 363 3.16 -17.95 -10.27
C VAL A 363 3.99 -18.20 -9.01
N MET A 364 4.12 -19.46 -8.58
CA MET A 364 4.93 -19.82 -7.42
C MET A 364 6.43 -19.64 -7.66
N SER A 365 6.91 -19.76 -8.90
CA SER A 365 8.29 -19.46 -9.26
C SER A 365 8.68 -18.02 -8.96
N PHE A 366 7.75 -17.06 -9.01
CA PHE A 366 8.02 -15.66 -8.65
C PHE A 366 8.05 -15.38 -7.14
N VAL A 367 7.66 -16.32 -6.28
CA VAL A 367 7.62 -16.09 -4.81
C VAL A 367 8.98 -15.74 -4.23
N PRO A 368 10.10 -16.38 -4.58
CA PRO A 368 11.42 -15.99 -4.08
C PRO A 368 11.81 -14.57 -4.46
N LEU A 369 11.47 -14.15 -5.67
CA LEU A 369 11.72 -12.80 -6.15
C LEU A 369 10.91 -11.76 -5.35
N ILE A 370 9.64 -12.04 -5.09
CA ILE A 370 8.75 -11.20 -4.27
C ILE A 370 9.25 -11.13 -2.82
N MET A 371 9.75 -12.24 -2.27
CA MET A 371 10.34 -12.29 -0.94
C MET A 371 11.58 -11.39 -0.85
N LEU A 372 12.47 -11.39 -1.87
CA LEU A 372 13.61 -10.49 -1.94
C LEU A 372 13.18 -9.03 -2.04
N ILE A 373 12.15 -8.71 -2.81
CA ILE A 373 11.59 -7.36 -2.87
C ILE A 373 11.07 -6.93 -1.50
N PHE A 374 10.33 -7.77 -0.79
CA PHE A 374 9.86 -7.45 0.57
C PHE A 374 11.00 -7.24 1.57
N LEU A 375 12.06 -8.06 1.48
CA LEU A 375 13.27 -7.89 2.30
C LEU A 375 13.93 -6.53 2.07
N GLN A 376 14.10 -6.16 0.81
CA GLN A 376 14.70 -4.88 0.43
C GLN A 376 13.83 -3.69 0.85
N ILE A 377 12.51 -3.79 0.70
CA ILE A 377 11.57 -2.76 1.14
C ILE A 377 11.64 -2.60 2.66
N ALA A 378 11.62 -3.70 3.42
CA ALA A 378 11.75 -3.67 4.87
C ALA A 378 13.07 -3.02 5.28
N PHE A 379 14.18 -3.33 4.59
CA PHE A 379 15.48 -2.70 4.82
C PHE A 379 15.44 -1.19 4.57
N LEU A 380 14.86 -0.71 3.47
CA LEU A 380 14.73 0.72 3.18
C LEU A 380 13.81 1.45 4.18
N GLU A 381 12.75 0.77 4.62
CA GLU A 381 11.79 1.28 5.61
C GLU A 381 12.48 1.47 6.95
N ASP A 382 13.13 0.42 7.47
CA ASP A 382 13.80 0.42 8.77
C ASP A 382 14.99 1.37 8.82
N THR A 383 15.74 1.53 7.72
CA THR A 383 16.83 2.50 7.63
C THR A 383 16.35 3.96 7.61
N GLY A 384 15.07 4.20 7.35
CA GLY A 384 14.49 5.53 7.20
C GLY A 384 14.75 6.20 5.84
N TYR A 385 15.34 5.48 4.86
CA TYR A 385 15.61 6.03 3.52
C TYR A 385 14.33 6.32 2.74
N MET A 386 13.27 5.52 2.99
CA MET A 386 11.96 5.70 2.39
C MET A 386 11.36 7.09 2.62
N ALA A 387 11.50 7.62 3.83
CA ALA A 387 11.03 8.95 4.18
C ALA A 387 11.72 10.04 3.34
N ARG A 388 13.03 9.88 3.07
CA ARG A 388 13.81 10.81 2.23
C ARG A 388 13.39 10.77 0.77
N MET A 389 13.12 9.57 0.23
CA MET A 389 12.57 9.42 -1.12
C MET A 389 11.20 10.11 -1.25
N ALA A 390 10.32 9.90 -0.28
CA ALA A 390 9.02 10.55 -0.23
C ALA A 390 9.15 12.08 -0.17
N TYR A 391 10.07 12.59 0.66
CA TYR A 391 10.35 14.02 0.76
C TYR A 391 10.83 14.64 -0.56
N MET A 392 11.79 14.00 -1.25
CA MET A 392 12.34 14.51 -2.51
C MET A 392 11.29 14.56 -3.63
N LEU A 393 10.42 13.55 -3.71
CA LEU A 393 9.46 13.42 -4.80
C LEU A 393 8.11 14.07 -4.47
N ASP A 394 7.88 14.51 -3.24
CA ASP A 394 6.62 15.13 -2.82
C ASP A 394 6.24 16.33 -3.70
N ARG A 395 7.21 17.20 -4.04
CA ARG A 395 6.96 18.35 -4.91
C ARG A 395 6.39 17.95 -6.27
N ILE A 396 6.89 16.86 -6.86
CA ILE A 396 6.42 16.35 -8.15
C ILE A 396 5.04 15.74 -7.99
N PHE A 397 4.84 14.87 -7.01
CA PHE A 397 3.58 14.19 -6.77
C PHE A 397 2.43 15.14 -6.44
N ARG A 398 2.71 16.21 -5.72
CA ARG A 398 1.74 17.27 -5.41
C ARG A 398 1.16 17.95 -6.65
N ILE A 399 1.97 18.19 -7.68
CA ILE A 399 1.48 18.77 -8.95
C ILE A 399 0.37 17.90 -9.54
N PHE A 400 0.45 16.59 -9.35
CA PHE A 400 -0.53 15.62 -9.83
C PHE A 400 -1.63 15.29 -8.81
N GLY A 401 -1.65 15.96 -7.65
CA GLY A 401 -2.65 15.76 -6.60
C GLY A 401 -2.45 14.50 -5.76
N LEU A 402 -1.24 13.96 -5.72
CA LEU A 402 -0.81 12.84 -4.90
C LEU A 402 0.09 13.34 -3.75
N HIS A 403 0.19 12.55 -2.69
CA HIS A 403 1.09 12.79 -1.56
C HIS A 403 2.48 12.19 -1.82
N GLY A 404 3.54 12.77 -1.26
CA GLY A 404 4.91 12.23 -1.40
C GLY A 404 5.04 10.76 -1.00
N CYS A 405 4.30 10.30 0.00
CA CYS A 405 4.27 8.89 0.39
C CYS A 405 3.72 7.96 -0.71
N SER A 406 2.99 8.47 -1.72
CA SER A 406 2.54 7.67 -2.87
C SER A 406 3.69 7.14 -3.72
N VAL A 407 4.89 7.72 -3.60
CA VAL A 407 6.11 7.25 -4.26
C VAL A 407 6.38 5.77 -4.00
N MET A 408 6.17 5.32 -2.76
CA MET A 408 6.42 3.95 -2.37
C MET A 408 5.55 2.94 -3.11
N PRO A 409 4.21 3.06 -3.09
CA PRO A 409 3.34 2.26 -3.91
C PRO A 409 3.76 2.19 -5.40
N PHE A 410 4.20 3.30 -5.98
CA PHE A 410 4.62 3.36 -7.39
C PHE A 410 5.93 2.61 -7.63
N ILE A 411 6.95 2.80 -6.78
CA ILE A 411 8.24 2.11 -6.91
C ILE A 411 8.06 0.60 -6.75
N VAL A 412 7.40 0.18 -5.69
CA VAL A 412 7.11 -1.22 -5.38
C VAL A 412 6.22 -1.87 -6.45
N GLY A 413 5.27 -1.09 -7.00
CA GLY A 413 4.34 -1.53 -8.04
C GLY A 413 5.00 -1.81 -9.40
N GLY A 414 6.26 -1.44 -9.59
CA GLY A 414 6.99 -1.62 -10.85
C GLY A 414 7.44 -0.29 -11.48
N GLY A 415 7.58 0.75 -10.68
CA GLY A 415 8.15 2.03 -11.12
C GLY A 415 9.58 1.91 -11.66
N ILE A 416 10.24 0.81 -11.29
CA ILE A 416 11.40 0.25 -11.99
C ILE A 416 10.97 -1.13 -12.44
N ALA A 417 11.27 -1.48 -13.68
CA ALA A 417 10.87 -2.74 -14.28
C ALA A 417 11.19 -3.92 -13.33
N GLY A 418 10.19 -4.75 -13.05
CA GLY A 418 10.36 -5.92 -12.18
C GLY A 418 9.61 -5.88 -10.84
N GLY A 419 9.04 -4.77 -10.43
CA GLY A 419 8.17 -4.70 -9.25
C GLY A 419 6.87 -5.48 -9.43
N CYS A 420 6.01 -5.47 -8.40
CA CYS A 420 4.69 -6.11 -8.44
C CYS A 420 3.60 -5.15 -7.96
N ALA A 421 2.50 -5.07 -8.70
CA ALA A 421 1.39 -4.19 -8.36
C ALA A 421 0.69 -4.57 -7.04
N VAL A 422 0.71 -5.86 -6.65
CA VAL A 422 0.08 -6.33 -5.40
C VAL A 422 0.72 -5.70 -4.16
N PRO A 423 2.05 -5.87 -3.91
CA PRO A 423 2.69 -5.16 -2.81
C PRO A 423 2.65 -3.64 -2.96
N GLY A 424 2.63 -3.11 -4.20
CA GLY A 424 2.43 -1.68 -4.44
C GLY A 424 1.08 -1.19 -3.92
N VAL A 425 0.00 -1.92 -4.17
CA VAL A 425 -1.34 -1.64 -3.63
C VAL A 425 -1.36 -1.75 -2.10
N LEU A 426 -0.73 -2.78 -1.54
CA LEU A 426 -0.66 -2.95 -0.09
C LEU A 426 0.17 -1.86 0.60
N ALA A 427 1.23 -1.35 -0.05
CA ALA A 427 2.02 -0.24 0.45
C ALA A 427 1.22 1.07 0.58
N ALA A 428 0.12 1.23 -0.17
CA ALA A 428 -0.76 2.39 -0.06
C ALA A 428 -1.50 2.50 1.30
N ARG A 429 -1.40 1.50 2.19
CA ARG A 429 -1.87 1.58 3.58
C ARG A 429 -1.19 2.68 4.37
N THR A 430 0.03 3.05 4.02
CA THR A 430 0.78 4.13 4.68
C THR A 430 0.23 5.52 4.39
N LEU A 431 -0.67 5.65 3.40
CA LEU A 431 -1.29 6.91 3.03
C LEU A 431 -2.44 7.25 3.98
N ARG A 432 -2.34 8.40 4.62
CA ARG A 432 -3.31 8.88 5.63
C ARG A 432 -4.62 9.38 5.00
N SER A 433 -4.53 10.06 3.84
CA SER A 433 -5.71 10.59 3.14
C SER A 433 -6.43 9.50 2.38
N PRO A 434 -7.70 9.19 2.65
CA PRO A 434 -8.48 8.19 1.91
C PRO A 434 -8.57 8.51 0.42
N ARG A 435 -8.65 9.79 0.06
CA ARG A 435 -8.76 10.27 -1.33
C ARG A 435 -7.46 10.03 -2.10
N GLU A 436 -6.32 10.37 -1.51
CA GLU A 436 -5.00 10.13 -2.10
C GLU A 436 -4.67 8.64 -2.15
N LYS A 437 -5.08 7.89 -1.13
CA LYS A 437 -4.99 6.43 -1.11
C LYS A 437 -5.73 5.82 -2.31
N ILE A 438 -6.99 6.18 -2.54
CA ILE A 438 -7.77 5.66 -3.67
C ILE A 438 -7.13 6.06 -5.00
N ALA A 439 -6.71 7.33 -5.18
CA ALA A 439 -6.04 7.77 -6.40
C ALA A 439 -4.76 6.95 -6.67
N THR A 440 -3.96 6.70 -5.64
CA THR A 440 -2.75 5.87 -5.71
C THR A 440 -3.08 4.42 -6.07
N LEU A 441 -4.06 3.81 -5.39
CA LEU A 441 -4.50 2.43 -5.65
C LEU A 441 -4.94 2.20 -7.11
N LEU A 442 -5.62 3.19 -7.70
CA LEU A 442 -6.12 3.11 -9.08
C LEU A 442 -5.01 3.30 -10.13
N THR A 443 -3.91 3.96 -9.78
CA THR A 443 -2.84 4.34 -10.73
C THR A 443 -1.58 3.48 -10.63
N VAL A 444 -1.31 2.86 -9.48
CA VAL A 444 -0.21 1.88 -9.32
C VAL A 444 -0.20 0.77 -10.38
N PRO A 445 -1.35 0.21 -10.84
CA PRO A 445 -1.34 -0.85 -11.84
C PRO A 445 -0.77 -0.46 -13.22
N PHE A 446 -0.61 0.83 -13.52
CA PHE A 446 0.05 1.29 -14.76
C PHE A 446 1.56 1.05 -14.77
N MET A 447 2.16 0.73 -13.62
CA MET A 447 3.59 0.45 -13.53
C MET A 447 3.97 -0.85 -14.23
N ALA A 448 5.24 -0.92 -14.70
CA ALA A 448 5.80 -2.06 -15.41
C ALA A 448 6.18 -3.18 -14.42
N CYS A 449 5.21 -4.03 -14.03
CA CYS A 449 5.50 -5.15 -13.13
C CYS A 449 6.26 -6.29 -13.83
N GLY A 450 6.97 -7.12 -13.03
CA GLY A 450 7.79 -8.25 -13.52
C GLY A 450 7.04 -9.23 -14.41
N ALA A 451 5.78 -9.53 -14.11
CA ALA A 451 4.93 -10.42 -14.90
C ALA A 451 4.65 -9.93 -16.36
N LYS A 452 4.88 -8.65 -16.66
CA LYS A 452 4.77 -8.10 -18.02
C LYS A 452 6.06 -8.26 -18.82
N LEU A 453 7.20 -8.49 -18.15
CA LEU A 453 8.53 -8.53 -18.79
C LEU A 453 8.65 -9.59 -19.89
N PRO A 454 8.17 -10.84 -19.77
CA PRO A 454 8.27 -11.82 -20.85
C PRO A 454 7.64 -11.33 -22.17
N VAL A 455 6.48 -10.67 -22.08
CA VAL A 455 5.83 -10.07 -23.26
C VAL A 455 6.67 -8.93 -23.84
N PHE A 456 7.23 -8.09 -22.97
CA PHE A 456 8.06 -6.96 -23.40
C PHE A 456 9.34 -7.43 -24.07
N ILE A 457 10.02 -8.42 -23.50
CA ILE A 457 11.26 -9.01 -24.05
C ILE A 457 10.98 -9.65 -25.41
N LEU A 458 9.94 -10.49 -25.50
CA LEU A 458 9.55 -11.16 -26.74
C LEU A 458 9.32 -10.17 -27.88
N PHE A 459 8.41 -9.21 -27.71
CA PHE A 459 8.03 -8.30 -28.79
C PHE A 459 9.09 -7.24 -29.08
N SER A 460 9.85 -6.79 -28.05
CA SER A 460 10.97 -5.87 -28.30
C SER A 460 12.12 -6.56 -29.04
N GLY A 461 12.45 -7.79 -28.71
CA GLY A 461 13.49 -8.57 -29.42
C GLY A 461 13.12 -8.91 -30.85
N VAL A 462 11.83 -9.18 -31.13
CA VAL A 462 11.39 -9.51 -32.52
C VAL A 462 11.35 -8.27 -33.43
N PHE A 463 10.78 -7.14 -32.93
CA PHE A 463 10.46 -5.98 -33.76
C PHE A 463 11.42 -4.80 -33.62
N PHE A 464 12.24 -4.76 -32.58
CA PHE A 464 13.18 -3.66 -32.32
C PHE A 464 14.57 -4.18 -31.94
N PRO A 465 15.18 -5.08 -32.75
CA PRO A 465 16.49 -5.65 -32.46
C PRO A 465 17.56 -4.57 -32.35
N GLY A 466 18.35 -4.64 -31.26
CA GLY A 466 19.38 -3.64 -30.94
C GLY A 466 18.85 -2.38 -30.25
N HIS A 467 17.52 -2.24 -30.06
CA HIS A 467 16.89 -1.11 -29.39
C HIS A 467 16.01 -1.58 -28.20
N GLU A 468 16.12 -2.84 -27.78
CA GLU A 468 15.28 -3.45 -26.74
C GLU A 468 15.30 -2.65 -25.45
N ALA A 469 16.49 -2.22 -25.01
CA ALA A 469 16.66 -1.42 -23.80
C ALA A 469 15.95 -0.05 -23.89
N ALA A 470 15.97 0.58 -25.09
CA ALA A 470 15.30 1.86 -25.31
C ALA A 470 13.77 1.70 -25.27
N VAL A 471 13.24 0.63 -25.85
CA VAL A 471 11.81 0.30 -25.82
C VAL A 471 11.37 0.03 -24.37
N MET A 472 12.11 -0.77 -23.62
CA MET A 472 11.83 -1.08 -22.21
C MET A 472 11.83 0.19 -21.34
N PHE A 473 12.84 1.05 -21.54
CA PHE A 473 12.91 2.33 -20.85
C PHE A 473 11.73 3.25 -21.23
N GLY A 474 11.40 3.32 -22.52
CA GLY A 474 10.25 4.09 -23.02
C GLY A 474 8.93 3.61 -22.45
N LEU A 475 8.71 2.29 -22.33
CA LEU A 475 7.53 1.71 -21.69
C LEU A 475 7.47 2.07 -20.21
N THR A 476 8.58 1.97 -19.49
CA THR A 476 8.63 2.34 -18.07
C THR A 476 8.27 3.83 -17.89
N LEU A 477 8.85 4.71 -18.70
CA LEU A 477 8.53 6.14 -18.66
C LEU A 477 7.06 6.41 -19.01
N THR A 478 6.52 5.71 -20.00
CA THR A 478 5.10 5.80 -20.39
C THR A 478 4.20 5.40 -19.22
N GLY A 479 4.53 4.33 -18.49
CA GLY A 479 3.81 3.93 -17.29
C GLY A 479 3.74 5.05 -16.23
N TRP A 480 4.88 5.68 -15.94
CA TRP A 480 4.94 6.82 -15.01
C TRP A 480 4.11 8.02 -15.48
N VAL A 481 4.27 8.42 -16.74
CA VAL A 481 3.55 9.57 -17.30
C VAL A 481 2.04 9.33 -17.26
N VAL A 482 1.58 8.17 -17.75
CA VAL A 482 0.14 7.84 -17.75
C VAL A 482 -0.40 7.74 -16.33
N ALA A 483 0.32 7.14 -15.40
CA ALA A 483 -0.10 7.04 -14.00
C ALA A 483 -0.28 8.42 -13.35
N LEU A 484 0.68 9.32 -13.51
CA LEU A 484 0.62 10.67 -12.95
C LEU A 484 -0.48 11.51 -13.61
N LEU A 485 -0.62 11.48 -14.94
CA LEU A 485 -1.69 12.18 -15.65
C LEU A 485 -3.07 11.64 -15.23
N THR A 486 -3.20 10.32 -15.10
CA THR A 486 -4.44 9.69 -14.63
C THR A 486 -4.75 10.07 -13.19
N ALA A 487 -3.75 10.10 -12.31
CA ALA A 487 -3.93 10.57 -10.93
C ALA A 487 -4.46 12.02 -10.93
N ARG A 488 -3.88 12.91 -11.75
CA ARG A 488 -4.34 14.30 -11.89
C ARG A 488 -5.77 14.35 -12.40
N LEU A 489 -6.13 13.55 -13.40
CA LEU A 489 -7.48 13.47 -13.94
C LEU A 489 -8.46 12.99 -12.86
N LEU A 490 -8.17 11.92 -12.14
CA LEU A 490 -9.03 11.39 -11.08
C LEU A 490 -9.21 12.41 -9.93
N ARG A 491 -8.15 13.08 -9.52
CA ARG A 491 -8.18 14.09 -8.45
C ARG A 491 -8.94 15.36 -8.86
N SER A 492 -8.95 15.71 -10.14
CA SER A 492 -9.70 16.88 -10.65
C SER A 492 -11.18 16.58 -10.94
N THR A 493 -11.54 15.30 -11.15
CA THR A 493 -12.90 14.90 -11.58
C THR A 493 -13.66 14.12 -10.52
N ILE A 494 -13.23 12.90 -10.21
CA ILE A 494 -13.99 11.92 -9.40
C ILE A 494 -13.63 12.02 -7.91
N ILE A 495 -12.33 12.16 -7.60
CA ILE A 495 -11.82 12.11 -6.22
C ILE A 495 -11.44 13.54 -5.78
N ARG A 496 -12.38 14.49 -5.86
CA ARG A 496 -12.13 15.90 -5.54
C ARG A 496 -11.92 16.10 -4.04
N GLY A 497 -11.11 17.09 -3.69
CA GLY A 497 -10.90 17.57 -2.32
C GLY A 497 -9.50 18.16 -2.10
N PRO A 498 -9.28 18.85 -0.96
CA PRO A 498 -7.99 19.40 -0.63
C PRO A 498 -6.92 18.30 -0.55
N SER A 499 -5.68 18.65 -0.84
CA SER A 499 -4.53 17.81 -0.58
C SER A 499 -4.12 17.98 0.87
N THR A 500 -3.80 16.90 1.55
CA THR A 500 -3.25 16.96 2.91
C THR A 500 -1.88 17.61 2.90
N PRO A 501 -1.58 18.54 3.83
CA PRO A 501 -0.25 19.09 3.94
C PRO A 501 0.75 17.97 4.29
N PHE A 502 1.89 17.97 3.59
CA PHE A 502 2.96 17.03 3.84
C PHE A 502 3.76 17.47 5.06
N VAL A 503 3.43 16.93 6.21
CA VAL A 503 4.25 17.03 7.41
C VAL A 503 4.84 15.66 7.67
N MET A 504 6.07 15.43 7.25
CA MET A 504 6.81 14.21 7.53
C MET A 504 8.10 14.55 8.25
N GLU A 505 8.25 13.98 9.42
CA GLU A 505 9.54 13.97 10.10
C GLU A 505 10.43 12.91 9.48
N LEU A 506 11.68 13.30 9.22
CA LEU A 506 12.68 12.36 8.75
C LEU A 506 13.16 11.54 9.96
N PRO A 507 12.83 10.24 10.05
CA PRO A 507 13.29 9.41 11.14
C PRO A 507 14.83 9.33 11.13
N PRO A 508 15.50 9.21 12.30
CA PRO A 508 16.95 9.04 12.34
C PRO A 508 17.35 7.74 11.62
N TYR A 509 18.53 7.75 10.99
CA TYR A 509 19.05 6.53 10.37
C TYR A 509 19.32 5.46 11.42
N ARG A 510 18.78 4.27 11.19
CA ARG A 510 18.97 3.10 12.04
C ARG A 510 19.37 1.90 11.17
N LEU A 511 20.30 1.07 11.67
CA LEU A 511 20.55 -0.22 11.03
C LEU A 511 19.47 -1.20 11.49
N PRO A 512 18.77 -1.87 10.56
CA PRO A 512 17.76 -2.85 10.91
C PRO A 512 18.38 -4.08 11.57
N THR A 513 17.59 -4.75 12.39
CA THR A 513 18.00 -6.05 12.96
C THR A 513 17.67 -7.16 11.97
N MET A 514 18.59 -8.12 11.77
CA MET A 514 18.35 -9.24 10.85
C MET A 514 17.11 -10.06 11.21
N LEU A 515 16.83 -10.22 12.51
CA LEU A 515 15.64 -10.92 12.98
C LEU A 515 14.36 -10.14 12.62
N GLY A 516 14.35 -8.80 12.80
CA GLY A 516 13.21 -7.96 12.42
C GLY A 516 12.92 -8.04 10.92
N LEU A 517 13.97 -7.90 10.09
CA LEU A 517 13.84 -8.06 8.64
C LEU A 517 13.27 -9.42 8.24
N ALA A 518 13.76 -10.52 8.85
CA ALA A 518 13.28 -11.87 8.55
C ALA A 518 11.81 -12.05 8.94
N ILE A 519 11.38 -11.54 10.11
CA ILE A 519 9.99 -11.61 10.56
C ILE A 519 9.07 -10.83 9.62
N HIS A 520 9.37 -9.55 9.36
CA HIS A 520 8.56 -8.70 8.48
C HIS A 520 8.46 -9.24 7.06
N THR A 521 9.59 -9.74 6.52
CA THR A 521 9.60 -10.37 5.20
C THR A 521 8.77 -11.65 5.18
N GLY A 522 8.92 -12.51 6.19
CA GLY A 522 8.19 -13.77 6.29
C GLY A 522 6.69 -13.56 6.41
N GLU A 523 6.23 -12.64 7.26
CA GLU A 523 4.81 -12.32 7.42
C GLU A 523 4.19 -11.80 6.11
N ARG A 524 4.85 -10.84 5.44
CA ARG A 524 4.37 -10.26 4.16
C ARG A 524 4.35 -11.32 3.05
N THR A 525 5.37 -12.19 2.99
CA THR A 525 5.44 -13.28 2.00
C THR A 525 4.36 -14.32 2.25
N PHE A 526 4.13 -14.70 3.51
CA PHE A 526 3.08 -15.65 3.86
C PHE A 526 1.68 -15.13 3.56
N GLU A 527 1.41 -13.85 3.85
CA GLU A 527 0.14 -13.21 3.47
C GLU A 527 -0.06 -13.20 1.95
N TYR A 528 1.01 -12.92 1.19
CA TYR A 528 0.97 -12.98 -0.26
C TYR A 528 0.66 -14.41 -0.76
N LEU A 529 1.39 -15.42 -0.28
CA LEU A 529 1.18 -16.83 -0.63
C LEU A 529 -0.25 -17.30 -0.35
N LYS A 530 -0.77 -16.98 0.84
CA LYS A 530 -2.14 -17.37 1.23
C LYS A 530 -3.20 -16.75 0.31
N LYS A 531 -3.04 -15.48 -0.05
CA LYS A 531 -4.02 -14.74 -0.87
C LYS A 531 -3.86 -15.07 -2.35
N ALA A 532 -2.64 -15.02 -2.86
CA ALA A 532 -2.35 -15.25 -4.27
C ALA A 532 -2.62 -16.71 -4.66
N GLY A 533 -2.13 -17.68 -3.89
CA GLY A 533 -2.25 -19.10 -4.20
C GLY A 533 -3.70 -19.57 -4.35
N THR A 534 -4.60 -19.16 -3.46
CA THR A 534 -6.03 -19.55 -3.55
C THR A 534 -6.75 -18.93 -4.74
N VAL A 535 -6.52 -17.65 -5.01
CA VAL A 535 -7.14 -16.92 -6.13
C VAL A 535 -6.60 -17.46 -7.45
N ILE A 536 -5.29 -17.65 -7.54
CA ILE A 536 -4.63 -18.13 -8.76
C ILE A 536 -5.10 -19.55 -9.11
N LEU A 537 -5.12 -20.46 -8.14
CA LEU A 537 -5.60 -21.82 -8.36
C LEU A 537 -7.02 -21.83 -8.92
N ALA A 538 -7.94 -21.09 -8.32
CA ALA A 538 -9.32 -21.00 -8.78
C ALA A 538 -9.41 -20.49 -10.22
N ILE A 539 -8.62 -19.46 -10.55
CA ILE A 539 -8.63 -18.83 -11.87
C ILE A 539 -7.97 -19.73 -12.92
N SER A 540 -6.85 -20.39 -12.59
CA SER A 540 -6.19 -21.34 -13.51
C SER A 540 -7.12 -22.46 -13.91
N ILE A 541 -7.91 -23.00 -12.97
CA ILE A 541 -8.92 -24.01 -13.27
C ILE A 541 -10.03 -23.45 -14.19
N ILE A 542 -10.50 -22.22 -13.93
CA ILE A 542 -11.51 -21.57 -14.77
C ILE A 542 -10.99 -21.31 -16.19
N LEU A 543 -9.76 -20.81 -16.33
CA LEU A 543 -9.12 -20.58 -17.62
C LEU A 543 -8.89 -21.86 -18.38
N TRP A 544 -8.36 -22.90 -17.71
CA TRP A 544 -8.23 -24.21 -18.31
C TRP A 544 -9.59 -24.70 -18.84
N ALA A 545 -10.63 -24.62 -18.04
CA ALA A 545 -11.95 -25.04 -18.48
C ALA A 545 -12.47 -24.18 -19.66
N ALA A 546 -12.25 -22.88 -19.66
CA ALA A 546 -12.64 -22.00 -20.75
C ALA A 546 -11.87 -22.26 -22.06
N MET A 547 -10.62 -22.69 -21.98
CA MET A 547 -9.78 -23.06 -23.13
C MET A 547 -10.02 -24.50 -23.60
N ALA A 548 -10.39 -25.44 -22.68
CA ALA A 548 -10.62 -26.84 -22.99
C ALA A 548 -12.06 -27.14 -23.48
N TYR A 549 -13.02 -26.28 -23.18
CA TYR A 549 -14.44 -26.51 -23.49
C TYR A 549 -15.07 -25.35 -24.30
N PRO A 550 -16.12 -25.63 -25.14
CA PRO A 550 -16.54 -26.96 -25.59
C PRO A 550 -15.47 -27.62 -26.46
N ARG A 551 -15.46 -28.95 -26.44
CA ARG A 551 -14.53 -29.72 -27.28
C ARG A 551 -14.95 -29.70 -28.73
N LEU A 552 -14.00 -29.98 -29.64
CA LEU A 552 -14.27 -30.18 -31.05
C LEU A 552 -15.40 -31.22 -31.25
N PRO A 553 -16.28 -31.04 -32.22
CA PRO A 553 -17.28 -32.02 -32.65
C PRO A 553 -16.65 -33.39 -32.94
N LEU A 554 -17.44 -34.45 -32.76
CA LEU A 554 -16.94 -35.84 -32.89
C LEU A 554 -16.44 -36.12 -34.30
N ASP A 555 -17.10 -35.63 -35.33
CA ASP A 555 -16.70 -35.73 -36.74
C ASP A 555 -15.34 -35.08 -37.01
N THR A 556 -15.11 -33.88 -36.51
CA THR A 556 -13.82 -33.17 -36.66
C THR A 556 -12.70 -33.91 -35.92
N ARG A 557 -12.98 -34.46 -34.74
CA ARG A 557 -11.98 -35.26 -34.01
C ARG A 557 -11.63 -36.56 -34.75
N ALA A 558 -12.65 -37.23 -35.33
CA ALA A 558 -12.42 -38.44 -36.09
C ALA A 558 -11.56 -38.18 -37.34
N HIS A 559 -11.76 -37.02 -37.99
CA HIS A 559 -10.94 -36.60 -39.13
C HIS A 559 -9.48 -36.43 -38.72
N PHE A 560 -9.18 -35.64 -37.69
CA PHE A 560 -7.80 -35.44 -37.20
C PHE A 560 -7.16 -36.74 -36.70
N ALA A 561 -7.93 -37.64 -36.06
CA ALA A 561 -7.42 -38.94 -35.61
C ALA A 561 -7.06 -39.84 -36.81
N GLY A 562 -7.84 -39.81 -37.88
CA GLY A 562 -7.55 -40.56 -39.12
C GLY A 562 -6.29 -40.04 -39.84
N GLU A 563 -6.13 -38.73 -39.94
CA GLU A 563 -4.92 -38.09 -40.52
C GLU A 563 -3.66 -38.44 -39.68
N GLN A 564 -3.78 -38.30 -38.35
CA GLN A 564 -2.69 -38.63 -37.42
C GLN A 564 -2.25 -40.09 -37.58
N GLN A 565 -3.19 -41.05 -37.59
CA GLN A 565 -2.87 -42.48 -37.81
C GLN A 565 -2.20 -42.71 -39.15
N THR A 566 -2.59 -42.00 -40.20
CA THR A 566 -1.97 -42.11 -41.55
C THR A 566 -0.53 -41.62 -41.55
N ILE A 567 -0.26 -40.46 -40.90
CA ILE A 567 1.10 -39.90 -40.81
C ILE A 567 1.96 -40.79 -39.91
N GLU A 568 1.47 -41.26 -38.77
CA GLU A 568 2.20 -42.17 -37.87
C GLU A 568 2.56 -43.50 -38.58
N ALA A 569 1.64 -44.10 -39.34
CA ALA A 569 1.92 -45.30 -40.14
C ALA A 569 2.99 -45.04 -41.19
N ASN A 570 2.93 -43.90 -41.87
CA ASN A 570 3.97 -43.49 -42.86
C ASN A 570 5.31 -43.21 -42.17
N LEU A 571 5.32 -42.65 -40.96
CA LEU A 571 6.52 -42.39 -40.17
C LEU A 571 7.19 -43.72 -39.74
N GLU A 572 6.42 -44.70 -39.28
CA GLU A 572 6.94 -46.04 -38.95
C GLU A 572 7.51 -46.75 -40.20
N ALA A 573 6.82 -46.64 -41.35
CA ALA A 573 7.31 -47.18 -42.62
C ALA A 573 8.60 -46.47 -43.09
N ALA A 574 8.69 -45.18 -42.94
CA ALA A 574 9.88 -44.39 -43.28
C ALA A 574 11.07 -44.71 -42.38
N LYS A 575 10.83 -44.87 -41.06
CA LYS A 575 11.85 -45.34 -40.11
C LYS A 575 12.39 -46.75 -40.42
N ALA A 576 11.54 -47.62 -40.94
CA ALA A 576 11.93 -48.98 -41.35
C ALA A 576 12.66 -49.01 -42.71
N SER A 577 12.36 -48.07 -43.62
CA SER A 577 12.91 -48.03 -44.98
C SER A 577 14.06 -47.03 -45.19
N GLY A 578 14.44 -46.26 -44.17
CA GLY A 578 15.44 -45.19 -44.27
C GLY A 578 15.00 -43.96 -45.07
N GLY A 579 13.67 -43.72 -45.12
CA GLY A 579 13.07 -42.57 -45.81
C GLY A 579 13.20 -41.26 -45.03
N ASP A 580 12.60 -40.18 -45.54
CA ASP A 580 12.63 -38.87 -44.94
C ASP A 580 11.72 -38.80 -43.69
N VAL A 581 12.30 -39.10 -42.54
CA VAL A 581 11.65 -39.10 -41.22
C VAL A 581 11.36 -37.63 -40.78
N ALA A 582 12.26 -36.70 -41.09
CA ALA A 582 12.16 -35.30 -40.65
C ALA A 582 10.90 -34.59 -41.25
N ALA A 583 10.64 -34.81 -42.54
CA ALA A 583 9.45 -34.21 -43.18
C ALA A 583 8.12 -34.76 -42.61
N LEU A 584 8.09 -36.04 -42.22
CA LEU A 584 6.88 -36.65 -41.60
C LEU A 584 6.70 -36.21 -40.14
N GLU A 585 7.77 -36.04 -39.38
CA GLU A 585 7.72 -35.45 -38.02
C GLU A 585 7.27 -33.99 -38.06
N GLU A 586 7.71 -33.21 -39.04
CA GLU A 586 7.22 -31.85 -39.28
C GLU A 586 5.72 -31.83 -39.62
N GLN A 587 5.25 -32.72 -40.49
CA GLN A 587 3.83 -32.88 -40.81
C GLN A 587 2.99 -33.27 -39.60
N LEU A 588 3.47 -34.18 -38.76
CA LEU A 588 2.79 -34.58 -37.54
C LEU A 588 2.67 -33.39 -36.56
N THR A 589 3.75 -32.64 -36.42
CA THR A 589 3.77 -31.43 -35.57
C THR A 589 2.80 -30.37 -36.10
N ALA A 590 2.78 -30.15 -37.42
CA ALA A 590 1.84 -29.22 -38.07
C ALA A 590 0.39 -29.65 -37.85
N LEU A 591 0.07 -30.95 -37.99
CA LEU A 591 -1.27 -31.49 -37.73
C LEU A 591 -1.72 -31.33 -36.27
N HIS A 592 -0.82 -31.62 -35.32
CA HIS A 592 -1.10 -31.38 -33.90
C HIS A 592 -1.38 -29.91 -33.63
N GLY A 593 -0.61 -29.03 -34.26
CA GLY A 593 -0.80 -27.59 -34.19
C GLY A 593 -2.18 -27.17 -34.73
N GLU A 594 -2.55 -27.58 -35.94
CA GLU A 594 -3.85 -27.24 -36.54
C GLU A 594 -5.02 -27.74 -35.70
N ARG A 595 -4.89 -28.95 -35.15
CA ARG A 595 -5.90 -29.51 -34.22
C ARG A 595 -6.02 -28.65 -32.96
N ALA A 596 -4.90 -28.21 -32.39
CA ALA A 596 -4.89 -27.36 -31.19
C ALA A 596 -5.52 -25.97 -31.48
N GLU A 597 -5.17 -25.36 -32.63
CA GLU A 597 -5.77 -24.09 -33.07
C GLU A 597 -7.31 -24.20 -33.23
N ARG A 598 -7.78 -25.22 -33.95
CA ARG A 598 -9.22 -25.42 -34.14
C ARG A 598 -9.93 -25.74 -32.81
N ALA A 599 -9.29 -26.49 -31.92
CA ALA A 599 -9.83 -26.77 -30.60
C ALA A 599 -9.98 -25.47 -29.77
N LEU A 600 -8.97 -24.62 -29.81
CA LEU A 600 -9.00 -23.33 -29.14
C LEU A 600 -10.06 -22.40 -29.72
N GLN A 601 -10.18 -22.29 -31.05
CA GLN A 601 -11.23 -21.51 -31.72
C GLN A 601 -12.65 -21.95 -31.31
N HIS A 602 -12.83 -23.28 -31.11
CA HIS A 602 -14.15 -23.83 -30.74
C HIS A 602 -14.45 -23.65 -29.24
N SER A 603 -13.46 -23.41 -28.42
CA SER A 603 -13.58 -23.22 -26.97
C SER A 603 -14.32 -21.95 -26.58
N PHE A 604 -14.73 -21.81 -25.31
CA PHE A 604 -15.32 -20.58 -24.80
C PHE A 604 -14.35 -19.40 -24.90
N ALA A 605 -13.07 -19.61 -24.61
CA ALA A 605 -12.03 -18.59 -24.75
C ALA A 605 -11.88 -18.13 -26.20
N GLY A 606 -11.84 -19.09 -27.15
CA GLY A 606 -11.75 -18.79 -28.59
C GLY A 606 -12.93 -18.01 -29.11
N ARG A 607 -14.15 -18.40 -28.76
CA ARG A 607 -15.36 -17.67 -29.12
C ARG A 607 -15.39 -16.26 -28.55
N LEU A 608 -14.91 -16.08 -27.33
CA LEU A 608 -14.78 -14.76 -26.71
C LEU A 608 -13.75 -13.90 -27.46
N GLY A 609 -12.58 -14.45 -27.81
CA GLY A 609 -11.56 -13.75 -28.61
C GLY A 609 -12.10 -13.29 -29.95
N MET A 610 -12.76 -14.20 -30.71
CA MET A 610 -13.40 -13.85 -31.99
C MET A 610 -14.52 -12.80 -31.84
N ALA A 611 -15.23 -12.78 -30.73
CA ALA A 611 -16.25 -11.77 -30.45
C ALA A 611 -15.62 -10.40 -30.09
N LEU A 612 -14.42 -10.38 -29.51
CA LEU A 612 -13.69 -9.15 -29.18
C LEU A 612 -12.90 -8.57 -30.39
N GLU A 613 -12.48 -9.37 -31.34
CA GLU A 613 -11.68 -8.95 -32.50
C GLU A 613 -12.25 -7.72 -33.22
N PRO A 614 -13.56 -7.60 -33.52
CA PRO A 614 -14.09 -6.40 -34.16
C PRO A 614 -13.88 -5.11 -33.34
N LEU A 615 -13.83 -5.22 -32.02
CA LEU A 615 -13.60 -4.10 -31.10
C LEU A 615 -12.10 -3.74 -30.99
N THR A 616 -11.22 -4.74 -31.05
CA THR A 616 -9.77 -4.59 -30.84
C THR A 616 -9.00 -4.38 -32.14
N ARG A 617 -9.61 -4.63 -33.31
CA ARG A 617 -9.07 -4.42 -34.64
C ARG A 617 -8.47 -3.01 -34.88
N PRO A 618 -9.03 -1.90 -34.33
CA PRO A 618 -8.39 -0.59 -34.43
C PRO A 618 -6.98 -0.53 -33.80
N ALA A 619 -6.74 -1.30 -32.75
CA ALA A 619 -5.41 -1.47 -32.13
C ALA A 619 -4.52 -2.46 -32.92
N GLY A 620 -5.08 -3.19 -33.89
CA GLY A 620 -4.37 -4.18 -34.70
C GLY A 620 -4.36 -5.58 -34.09
N PHE A 621 -5.19 -5.85 -33.12
CA PHE A 621 -5.25 -7.16 -32.44
C PHE A 621 -6.18 -8.10 -33.19
N ASP A 622 -5.82 -9.37 -33.23
CA ASP A 622 -6.60 -10.48 -33.75
C ASP A 622 -7.16 -11.34 -32.59
N TRP A 623 -7.99 -12.30 -32.92
CA TRP A 623 -8.62 -13.18 -31.93
C TRP A 623 -7.61 -13.94 -31.07
N ARG A 624 -6.40 -14.30 -31.61
CA ARG A 624 -5.33 -14.97 -30.86
C ARG A 624 -4.77 -14.05 -29.77
N THR A 625 -4.49 -12.81 -30.16
CA THR A 625 -4.05 -11.76 -29.24
C THR A 625 -5.12 -11.48 -28.17
N ASP A 626 -6.40 -11.43 -28.57
CA ASP A 626 -7.51 -11.17 -27.63
C ASP A 626 -7.67 -12.28 -26.59
N ILE A 627 -7.54 -13.57 -26.99
CA ILE A 627 -7.52 -14.67 -26.02
C ILE A 627 -6.35 -14.54 -25.06
N ALA A 628 -5.16 -14.25 -25.58
CA ALA A 628 -3.98 -14.09 -24.74
C ALA A 628 -4.13 -12.92 -23.75
N LEU A 629 -4.75 -11.82 -24.17
CA LEU A 629 -5.05 -10.68 -23.29
C LEU A 629 -6.12 -11.01 -22.24
N VAL A 630 -7.13 -11.81 -22.57
CA VAL A 630 -8.10 -12.32 -21.61
C VAL A 630 -7.44 -13.25 -20.59
N GLY A 631 -6.57 -14.16 -21.06
CA GLY A 631 -5.74 -14.97 -20.16
C GLY A 631 -4.84 -14.12 -19.26
N GLY A 632 -4.19 -13.13 -19.83
CA GLY A 632 -3.33 -12.17 -19.12
C GLY A 632 -4.06 -11.26 -18.13
N PHE A 633 -5.37 -11.17 -18.17
CA PHE A 633 -6.14 -10.54 -17.10
C PHE A 633 -6.09 -11.38 -15.80
N ALA A 634 -6.05 -12.69 -15.91
CA ALA A 634 -5.88 -13.56 -14.76
C ALA A 634 -4.45 -13.42 -14.19
N ALA A 635 -3.45 -13.67 -15.05
CA ALA A 635 -2.04 -13.58 -14.73
C ALA A 635 -1.27 -13.16 -16.00
N LYS A 636 -0.46 -12.11 -15.91
CA LYS A 636 0.17 -11.46 -17.07
C LYS A 636 1.15 -12.38 -17.82
N GLU A 637 1.82 -13.25 -17.12
CA GLU A 637 2.75 -14.25 -17.66
C GLU A 637 2.07 -15.26 -18.61
N VAL A 638 0.79 -15.53 -18.40
CA VAL A 638 0.00 -16.46 -19.24
C VAL A 638 -0.16 -15.96 -20.68
N ILE A 639 0.08 -14.67 -20.95
CA ILE A 639 -0.04 -14.09 -22.31
C ILE A 639 0.87 -14.83 -23.29
N VAL A 640 2.15 -15.04 -22.95
CA VAL A 640 3.14 -15.68 -23.84
C VAL A 640 2.76 -17.14 -24.09
N ALA A 641 2.44 -17.89 -23.04
CA ALA A 641 2.02 -19.28 -23.15
C ALA A 641 0.73 -19.44 -23.98
N THR A 642 -0.26 -18.54 -23.78
CA THR A 642 -1.51 -18.55 -24.55
C THR A 642 -1.28 -18.21 -26.03
N LEU A 643 -0.39 -17.23 -26.31
CA LEU A 643 0.02 -16.93 -27.70
C LEU A 643 0.69 -18.13 -28.34
N GLY A 644 1.60 -18.80 -27.62
CA GLY A 644 2.25 -20.02 -28.10
C GLY A 644 1.26 -21.10 -28.50
N THR A 645 0.30 -21.39 -27.61
CA THR A 645 -0.78 -22.33 -27.91
C THR A 645 -1.62 -21.86 -29.11
N ALA A 646 -1.95 -20.56 -29.20
CA ALA A 646 -2.75 -20.01 -30.29
C ALA A 646 -2.01 -20.02 -31.65
N TYR A 647 -0.68 -20.04 -31.64
CA TYR A 647 0.17 -20.20 -32.83
C TYR A 647 0.53 -21.68 -33.13
N SER A 648 -0.14 -22.63 -32.47
CA SER A 648 0.01 -24.07 -32.73
C SER A 648 1.37 -24.68 -32.37
N LEU A 649 2.09 -24.05 -31.46
CA LEU A 649 3.43 -24.50 -31.05
C LEU A 649 3.42 -25.48 -29.85
N GLY A 650 2.24 -25.84 -29.35
CA GLY A 650 2.12 -26.66 -28.14
C GLY A 650 2.39 -25.89 -26.86
N ASP A 651 2.86 -26.58 -25.83
CA ASP A 651 3.33 -25.94 -24.59
C ASP A 651 4.68 -25.27 -24.85
N ILE A 652 4.70 -23.95 -24.86
CA ILE A 652 5.93 -23.15 -24.98
C ILE A 652 6.37 -22.74 -23.58
N ASP A 653 7.66 -22.94 -23.30
CA ASP A 653 8.32 -22.37 -22.15
C ASP A 653 8.32 -20.83 -22.28
N PRO A 654 7.73 -20.09 -21.33
CA PRO A 654 7.78 -18.63 -21.32
C PRO A 654 9.19 -18.05 -21.29
N GLU A 655 10.19 -18.86 -20.82
CA GLU A 655 11.60 -18.46 -20.75
C GLU A 655 12.38 -18.75 -22.06
N ASP A 656 11.91 -19.71 -22.91
CA ASP A 656 12.43 -19.88 -24.27
C ASP A 656 11.39 -19.54 -25.35
N PRO A 657 11.14 -18.27 -25.61
CA PRO A 657 10.16 -17.82 -26.60
C PRO A 657 10.65 -17.93 -28.03
N THR A 658 11.82 -18.53 -28.30
CA THR A 658 12.46 -18.56 -29.63
C THR A 658 11.56 -19.11 -30.73
N PRO A 659 10.81 -20.24 -30.53
CA PRO A 659 9.89 -20.75 -31.54
C PRO A 659 8.73 -19.79 -31.85
N LEU A 660 8.17 -19.16 -30.80
CA LEU A 660 7.09 -18.17 -30.94
C LEU A 660 7.59 -16.91 -31.62
N ALA A 661 8.79 -16.44 -31.30
CA ALA A 661 9.42 -15.28 -31.91
C ALA A 661 9.59 -15.46 -33.45
N GLN A 662 9.96 -16.66 -33.89
CA GLN A 662 10.07 -16.98 -35.31
C GLN A 662 8.70 -16.98 -36.01
N GLN A 663 7.67 -17.55 -35.38
CA GLN A 663 6.32 -17.56 -35.94
C GLN A 663 5.72 -16.15 -36.02
N ILE A 664 5.87 -15.34 -34.96
CA ILE A 664 5.41 -13.94 -34.95
C ILE A 664 6.13 -13.12 -36.03
N ARG A 665 7.43 -13.35 -36.24
CA ARG A 665 8.21 -12.68 -37.31
C ARG A 665 7.72 -13.04 -38.69
N ASN A 666 7.34 -14.29 -38.92
CA ASN A 666 6.87 -14.82 -40.19
C ASN A 666 5.40 -14.50 -40.47
N ASP A 667 4.63 -14.17 -39.45
CA ASP A 667 3.22 -13.78 -39.58
C ASP A 667 3.13 -12.32 -40.10
N GLY A 668 2.82 -12.17 -41.38
CA GLY A 668 2.71 -10.86 -42.03
C GLY A 668 1.66 -9.89 -41.46
N ARG A 669 0.90 -10.30 -40.46
CA ARG A 669 -0.07 -9.45 -39.71
C ARG A 669 0.60 -8.56 -38.66
N TRP A 670 1.74 -8.98 -38.13
CA TRP A 670 2.48 -8.24 -37.17
C TRP A 670 3.37 -7.18 -37.82
N THR A 671 3.18 -5.94 -37.39
CA THR A 671 4.03 -4.79 -37.78
C THR A 671 4.66 -4.22 -36.50
N PRO A 672 5.78 -3.47 -36.60
CA PRO A 672 6.34 -2.76 -35.44
C PRO A 672 5.32 -1.86 -34.76
N ALA A 673 4.39 -1.26 -35.52
CA ALA A 673 3.31 -0.43 -34.97
C ALA A 673 2.31 -1.25 -34.14
N THR A 674 1.92 -2.45 -34.60
CA THR A 674 1.03 -3.35 -33.88
C THR A 674 1.73 -3.93 -32.62
N ALA A 675 3.01 -4.27 -32.74
CA ALA A 675 3.81 -4.73 -31.62
C ALA A 675 3.91 -3.66 -30.52
N LEU A 676 4.23 -2.41 -30.88
CA LEU A 676 4.29 -1.31 -29.93
C LEU A 676 2.92 -1.02 -29.29
N ALA A 677 1.84 -1.11 -30.08
CA ALA A 677 0.48 -0.97 -29.54
C ALA A 677 0.13 -2.06 -28.50
N LEU A 678 0.54 -3.32 -28.77
CA LEU A 678 0.38 -4.41 -27.82
C LEU A 678 1.19 -4.17 -26.54
N LEU A 679 2.45 -3.77 -26.66
CA LEU A 679 3.31 -3.46 -25.50
C LEU A 679 2.68 -2.38 -24.61
N VAL A 680 2.18 -1.30 -25.21
CA VAL A 680 1.50 -0.21 -24.47
C VAL A 680 0.16 -0.70 -23.88
N PHE A 681 -0.59 -1.52 -24.60
CA PHE A 681 -1.81 -2.10 -24.07
C PHE A 681 -1.53 -2.99 -22.86
N VAL A 682 -0.57 -3.92 -22.94
CA VAL A 682 -0.18 -4.82 -21.85
C VAL A 682 0.37 -4.03 -20.66
N LEU A 683 1.05 -2.92 -20.90
CA LEU A 683 1.50 -2.03 -19.84
C LEU A 683 0.32 -1.44 -19.04
N LEU A 684 -0.72 -0.96 -19.72
CA LEU A 684 -1.73 -0.08 -19.13
C LEU A 684 -3.06 -0.74 -18.78
N TYR A 685 -3.41 -1.91 -19.40
CA TYR A 685 -4.74 -2.50 -19.22
C TYR A 685 -4.99 -3.05 -17.81
N ALA A 686 -6.22 -3.51 -17.58
CA ALA A 686 -6.72 -3.98 -16.29
C ALA A 686 -5.65 -4.70 -15.44
N PRO A 687 -5.57 -4.42 -14.14
CA PRO A 687 -4.67 -5.13 -13.23
C PRO A 687 -5.00 -6.62 -13.18
N CYS A 688 -4.02 -7.46 -12.84
CA CYS A 688 -4.26 -8.89 -12.64
C CYS A 688 -5.26 -9.11 -11.49
N LEU A 689 -5.97 -10.23 -11.49
CA LEU A 689 -7.04 -10.51 -10.53
C LEU A 689 -6.56 -10.50 -9.07
N VAL A 690 -5.31 -10.86 -8.80
CA VAL A 690 -4.71 -10.75 -7.47
C VAL A 690 -4.62 -9.28 -7.04
N THR A 691 -4.26 -8.37 -7.95
CA THR A 691 -4.24 -6.92 -7.68
C THR A 691 -5.66 -6.38 -7.47
N VAL A 692 -6.64 -6.85 -8.26
CA VAL A 692 -8.07 -6.52 -8.08
C VAL A 692 -8.56 -6.91 -6.69
N ALA A 693 -8.21 -8.12 -6.23
CA ALA A 693 -8.52 -8.59 -4.88
C ALA A 693 -7.85 -7.73 -3.79
N ALA A 694 -6.60 -7.33 -4.01
CA ALA A 694 -5.89 -6.42 -3.10
C ALA A 694 -6.57 -5.03 -3.05
N ILE A 695 -6.96 -4.43 -4.18
CA ILE A 695 -7.71 -3.17 -4.22
C ILE A 695 -9.04 -3.32 -3.48
N ARG A 696 -9.77 -4.44 -3.66
CA ARG A 696 -11.01 -4.73 -2.92
C ARG A 696 -10.79 -4.74 -1.41
N GLN A 697 -9.71 -5.35 -0.97
CA GLN A 697 -9.36 -5.42 0.45
C GLN A 697 -9.04 -4.03 1.02
N GLU A 698 -8.25 -3.23 0.29
CA GLU A 698 -7.82 -1.89 0.74
C GLU A 698 -8.92 -0.84 0.69
N THR A 699 -9.92 -1.01 -0.17
CA THR A 699 -11.03 -0.05 -0.33
C THR A 699 -12.31 -0.46 0.39
N GLY A 700 -12.42 -1.72 0.84
CA GLY A 700 -13.64 -2.27 1.45
C GLY A 700 -14.84 -2.40 0.49
N SER A 701 -14.72 -2.00 -0.78
CA SER A 701 -15.81 -1.92 -1.77
C SER A 701 -15.44 -2.62 -3.08
N TRP A 702 -16.43 -3.20 -3.77
CA TRP A 702 -16.25 -3.73 -5.13
C TRP A 702 -16.28 -2.65 -6.22
N GLY A 703 -16.82 -1.46 -5.92
CA GLY A 703 -16.94 -0.38 -6.89
C GLY A 703 -15.58 0.07 -7.46
N TRP A 704 -14.58 0.28 -6.60
CA TRP A 704 -13.26 0.74 -7.00
C TRP A 704 -12.44 -0.29 -7.81
N PRO A 705 -12.41 -1.59 -7.44
CA PRO A 705 -11.80 -2.61 -8.28
C PRO A 705 -12.41 -2.70 -9.68
N VAL A 706 -13.74 -2.75 -9.78
CA VAL A 706 -14.46 -2.80 -11.09
C VAL A 706 -14.17 -1.53 -11.89
N PHE A 707 -14.20 -0.36 -11.24
CA PHE A 707 -13.83 0.90 -11.88
C PHE A 707 -12.39 0.83 -12.43
N SER A 708 -11.42 0.36 -11.62
CA SER A 708 -10.02 0.20 -12.06
C SER A 708 -9.89 -0.71 -13.29
N MET A 709 -10.61 -1.83 -13.31
CA MET A 709 -10.59 -2.76 -14.44
C MET A 709 -11.07 -2.10 -15.72
N VAL A 710 -12.24 -1.49 -15.68
CA VAL A 710 -12.86 -0.86 -16.86
C VAL A 710 -12.06 0.37 -17.30
N PHE A 711 -11.75 1.24 -16.37
CA PHE A 711 -11.08 2.51 -16.63
C PHE A 711 -9.67 2.31 -17.20
N ASN A 712 -8.86 1.43 -16.58
CA ASN A 712 -7.50 1.14 -17.06
C ASN A 712 -7.53 0.47 -18.44
N THR A 713 -8.50 -0.42 -18.70
CA THR A 713 -8.64 -1.05 -20.02
C THR A 713 -9.01 -0.02 -21.10
N LEU A 714 -9.89 0.93 -20.78
CA LEU A 714 -10.27 2.01 -21.72
C LEU A 714 -9.07 2.92 -22.03
N ILE A 715 -8.29 3.30 -21.02
CA ILE A 715 -7.05 4.08 -21.23
C ILE A 715 -6.06 3.30 -22.07
N ALA A 716 -5.84 2.01 -21.75
CA ALA A 716 -4.92 1.15 -22.48
C ALA A 716 -5.31 1.02 -23.97
N PHE A 717 -6.61 0.81 -24.22
CA PHE A 717 -7.12 0.71 -25.58
C PHE A 717 -6.96 2.01 -26.37
N GLY A 718 -7.34 3.14 -25.78
CA GLY A 718 -7.14 4.45 -26.38
C GLY A 718 -5.67 4.75 -26.68
N ALA A 719 -4.78 4.43 -25.72
CA ALA A 719 -3.34 4.60 -25.90
C ALA A 719 -2.78 3.68 -27.00
N ALA A 720 -3.17 2.40 -27.02
CA ALA A 720 -2.73 1.44 -28.05
C ALA A 720 -3.16 1.87 -29.45
N VAL A 721 -4.40 2.29 -29.64
CA VAL A 721 -4.91 2.81 -30.92
C VAL A 721 -4.14 4.05 -31.33
N ALA A 722 -3.92 5.00 -30.42
CA ALA A 722 -3.17 6.22 -30.69
C ALA A 722 -1.72 5.91 -31.10
N VAL A 723 -1.03 5.06 -30.33
CA VAL A 723 0.35 4.65 -30.62
C VAL A 723 0.45 3.96 -31.95
N ARG A 724 -0.45 3.02 -32.27
CA ARG A 724 -0.47 2.35 -33.58
C ARG A 724 -0.58 3.35 -34.73
N HIS A 725 -1.57 4.25 -34.67
CA HIS A 725 -1.78 5.23 -35.74
C HIS A 725 -0.62 6.22 -35.87
N VAL A 726 -0.09 6.69 -34.74
CA VAL A 726 1.09 7.58 -34.77
C VAL A 726 2.30 6.86 -35.37
N THR A 727 2.58 5.63 -34.93
CA THR A 727 3.72 4.87 -35.45
C THR A 727 3.57 4.57 -36.94
N MET A 728 2.35 4.31 -37.44
CA MET A 728 2.10 4.12 -38.88
C MET A 728 2.30 5.38 -39.72
N LEU A 729 2.29 6.58 -39.11
CA LEU A 729 2.61 7.83 -39.83
C LEU A 729 4.11 8.06 -40.01
N PHE A 730 4.94 7.38 -39.22
CA PHE A 730 6.41 7.53 -39.26
C PHE A 730 7.14 6.31 -39.86
N LEU A 731 6.45 5.21 -40.07
CA LEU A 731 6.94 4.02 -40.81
C LEU A 731 6.38 4.00 -42.22
#